data_e47a95605b85efb7a2d0a6815252a52a
#
_entry.id   e47a95605b85efb7a2d0a6815252a52a
#
_cell.length_a   1.000
_cell.length_b   1.000
_cell.length_c   1.000
_cell.angle_alpha   90.00
_cell.angle_beta   90.00
_cell.angle_gamma   90.00
#
_symmetry.space_group_name_H-M   'P 1'
#
loop_
_entity.id
_entity.type
_entity.pdbx_description
1 polymer ?
#
loop_
_entity_poly.entity_id
_entity_poly.type
_entity_poly.pdbx_seq_one_letter_code
_entity_poly.pdbx_strand_id
1 'polypeptide(L)'
;MMLRTPALFGALLGALAAPAVAAAADRECAQSPGKVIEVCVFTRDGGAFYEVSRGGKPVLAPAPLGLTFAGEPAARITGLTAARRDASDTTWEQPWGEQRTIRDNHAELTVSLAGDTALNKTFDVTFRLFDDGLGFRYAYGAIPAGTSVAVTDERTAFKPVGAYDAWWYEGLGQERDEYLYKQTDARRITLAETPLTLKRTDAPKQGEGGLYLSFHEAALVDFPSMLLAGDGAGTLKARLMPWQDGTLAKKTGPFTTPWRTVLIGETAGALADSRIELNLNEPSKIADTSWIKPGKYVGIWWEMHLEKSTWGSGPKHGATTANTKRYMDFAAKYGFDGVLVEGWNEGWDGDWIANGDKFSFTKAYPDFDLKGVTDYGKAKGVKLIGHNETAGAVPNYEAQLEDAMTLYESVGISQVKTGYVRHSGTILDQQGEKQWFAGQYMVRHNLRVAEVAARHHVSIDAHEPVKDTGLRRTWPNMLAREGARGQEFNAWGDPTNPPEHTVILPFTRMLAGPMDFTPGIFDVVHGKADLTRRGQSTLAVQLALYVVLYSPIQMAADLPENYEARPDAFQFIRDVPTDWEVSKTLQGEIGDYIVVARQSRGGKDWFLGALTDETARKLTQKLDFLAPGKRYEAQIYADGPGANYVTNTTALAISKKVVTSKDSLDLDMAPGGGTAVRFRALD
;
A
#
# COMPACT_ATOMS: atom_id res chain seq x y z
N MET A 1 33.89 99.68 -27.08
CA MET A 1 34.19 98.78 -28.20
C MET A 1 34.10 97.37 -27.54
N MET A 2 32.94 96.77 -27.68
CA MET A 2 32.57 95.52 -27.02
C MET A 2 32.76 94.33 -28.02
N LEU A 3 33.52 93.37 -27.61
CA LEU A 3 33.63 92.07 -28.32
C LEU A 3 32.80 91.04 -27.62
N ARG A 4 31.87 90.46 -28.34
CA ARG A 4 31.00 89.35 -27.92
C ARG A 4 31.66 88.01 -28.32
N THR A 5 31.79 87.12 -27.39
CA THR A 5 32.17 85.72 -27.60
C THR A 5 30.92 84.83 -27.69
N PRO A 6 30.82 83.85 -28.62
CA PRO A 6 29.70 82.95 -28.66
C PRO A 6 29.95 81.75 -27.74
N ALA A 7 28.90 81.35 -27.02
CA ALA A 7 28.86 80.14 -26.20
C ALA A 7 28.49 78.93 -27.07
N LEU A 8 29.29 77.86 -27.04
CA LEU A 8 28.95 76.54 -27.62
C LEU A 8 28.02 75.77 -26.64
N PHE A 9 26.84 75.45 -27.16
CA PHE A 9 25.96 74.49 -26.49
C PHE A 9 26.35 73.09 -26.96
N GLY A 10 26.88 72.25 -26.04
CA GLY A 10 27.07 70.84 -26.24
C GLY A 10 25.80 70.07 -25.88
N ALA A 11 25.18 69.45 -26.88
CA ALA A 11 24.04 68.55 -26.66
C ALA A 11 24.56 67.19 -26.19
N LEU A 12 24.27 66.80 -24.93
CA LEU A 12 24.41 65.44 -24.42
C LEU A 12 23.23 64.62 -24.95
N LEU A 13 23.48 63.70 -25.90
CA LEU A 13 22.55 62.63 -26.23
C LEU A 13 22.63 61.57 -25.11
N GLY A 14 21.65 61.57 -24.20
CA GLY A 14 21.39 60.49 -23.29
C GLY A 14 20.80 59.27 -24.02
N ALA A 15 21.56 58.20 -24.16
CA ALA A 15 21.03 56.92 -24.66
C ALA A 15 20.12 56.35 -23.55
N LEU A 16 18.81 56.39 -23.76
CA LEU A 16 17.83 55.65 -23.01
C LEU A 16 18.02 54.14 -23.33
N ALA A 17 18.68 53.43 -22.40
CA ALA A 17 18.65 51.93 -22.40
C ALA A 17 17.22 51.50 -22.17
N ALA A 18 16.57 50.91 -23.17
CA ALA A 18 15.31 50.24 -23.01
C ALA A 18 15.49 49.07 -22.00
N PRO A 19 14.57 48.89 -21.04
CA PRO A 19 14.65 47.75 -20.15
C PRO A 19 14.53 46.49 -21.00
N ALA A 20 15.51 45.60 -20.92
CA ALA A 20 15.43 44.26 -21.46
C ALA A 20 14.23 43.59 -20.78
N VAL A 21 13.16 43.40 -21.53
CA VAL A 21 12.05 42.54 -21.17
C VAL A 21 12.66 41.14 -21.07
N ALA A 22 12.97 40.67 -19.86
CA ALA A 22 13.26 39.28 -19.65
C ALA A 22 12.07 38.49 -20.19
N ALA A 23 12.31 37.63 -21.18
CA ALA A 23 11.29 36.72 -21.66
C ALA A 23 10.73 36.00 -20.45
N ALA A 24 9.42 36.08 -20.23
CA ALA A 24 8.75 35.35 -19.20
C ALA A 24 9.13 33.89 -19.39
N ALA A 25 9.66 33.26 -18.33
CA ALA A 25 9.94 31.83 -18.35
C ALA A 25 8.60 31.15 -18.70
N ASP A 26 8.62 30.25 -19.69
CA ASP A 26 7.47 29.43 -20.06
C ASP A 26 6.99 28.71 -18.79
N ARG A 27 5.80 29.07 -18.31
CA ARG A 27 5.25 28.61 -17.06
C ARG A 27 3.74 28.42 -17.18
N GLU A 28 3.27 27.25 -16.77
CA GLU A 28 1.84 26.87 -16.72
C GLU A 28 1.48 26.37 -15.32
N CYS A 29 0.35 26.84 -14.80
CA CYS A 29 -0.13 26.47 -13.47
C CYS A 29 -1.57 25.95 -13.54
N ALA A 30 -1.92 25.06 -12.61
CA ALA A 30 -3.29 24.61 -12.36
C ALA A 30 -3.54 24.45 -10.86
N GLN A 31 -4.81 24.59 -10.49
CA GLN A 31 -5.27 24.42 -9.10
C GLN A 31 -6.21 23.22 -9.00
N SER A 32 -6.21 22.56 -7.83
CA SER A 32 -7.19 21.53 -7.48
C SER A 32 -8.61 22.11 -7.47
N PRO A 33 -9.68 21.29 -7.54
CA PRO A 33 -11.06 21.77 -7.60
C PRO A 33 -11.45 22.74 -6.49
N GLY A 34 -11.03 22.46 -5.24
CA GLY A 34 -11.21 23.34 -4.08
C GLY A 34 -10.19 24.47 -3.96
N LYS A 35 -9.27 24.60 -4.95
CA LYS A 35 -8.17 25.58 -4.94
C LYS A 35 -7.24 25.48 -3.74
N VAL A 36 -7.15 24.28 -3.17
CA VAL A 36 -6.31 23.98 -2.00
C VAL A 36 -4.86 23.81 -2.42
N ILE A 37 -4.63 23.08 -3.51
CA ILE A 37 -3.31 22.73 -4.05
C ILE A 37 -3.14 23.40 -5.41
N GLU A 38 -1.96 23.97 -5.65
CA GLU A 38 -1.53 24.49 -6.95
C GLU A 38 -0.23 23.83 -7.38
N VAL A 39 -0.15 23.41 -8.62
CA VAL A 39 1.08 22.98 -9.29
C VAL A 39 1.42 23.98 -10.39
N CYS A 40 2.70 24.30 -10.50
CA CYS A 40 3.23 25.06 -11.63
C CYS A 40 4.35 24.27 -12.30
N VAL A 41 4.31 24.19 -13.63
CA VAL A 41 5.35 23.58 -14.47
C VAL A 41 6.01 24.68 -15.28
N PHE A 42 7.34 24.67 -15.37
CA PHE A 42 8.09 25.69 -16.07
C PHE A 42 9.44 25.16 -16.58
N THR A 43 10.02 25.91 -17.53
CA THR A 43 11.36 25.62 -18.05
C THR A 43 12.36 26.67 -17.55
N ARG A 44 13.56 26.22 -17.19
CA ARG A 44 14.66 27.07 -16.72
C ARG A 44 16.00 26.37 -16.97
N ASP A 45 17.00 27.11 -17.46
CA ASP A 45 18.39 26.63 -17.67
C ASP A 45 18.48 25.31 -18.44
N GLY A 46 17.58 25.10 -19.42
CA GLY A 46 17.53 23.89 -20.24
C GLY A 46 16.95 22.68 -19.50
N GLY A 47 16.25 22.86 -18.39
CA GLY A 47 15.51 21.83 -17.65
C GLY A 47 14.02 22.12 -17.58
N ALA A 48 13.21 21.08 -17.39
CA ALA A 48 11.82 21.18 -16.98
C ALA A 48 11.71 20.97 -15.47
N PHE A 49 10.89 21.78 -14.81
CA PHE A 49 10.70 21.77 -13.37
C PHE A 49 9.22 21.87 -13.02
N TYR A 50 8.87 21.39 -11.83
CA TYR A 50 7.59 21.64 -11.21
C TYR A 50 7.77 22.09 -9.77
N GLU A 51 6.77 22.77 -9.23
CA GLU A 51 6.65 23.12 -7.82
C GLU A 51 5.21 23.00 -7.36
N VAL A 52 5.00 22.82 -6.06
CA VAL A 52 3.67 22.63 -5.46
C VAL A 52 3.50 23.57 -4.29
N SER A 53 2.33 24.21 -4.22
CA SER A 53 1.89 24.99 -3.05
C SER A 53 0.54 24.48 -2.52
N ARG A 54 0.30 24.72 -1.22
CA ARG A 54 -0.99 24.48 -0.56
C ARG A 54 -1.44 25.74 0.17
N GLY A 55 -2.64 26.23 -0.15
CA GLY A 55 -3.14 27.50 0.41
C GLY A 55 -2.17 28.68 0.17
N GLY A 56 -1.48 28.70 -0.98
CA GLY A 56 -0.48 29.69 -1.34
C GLY A 56 0.87 29.55 -0.63
N LYS A 57 1.06 28.55 0.23
CA LYS A 57 2.34 28.26 0.91
C LYS A 57 3.10 27.17 0.16
N PRO A 58 4.41 27.31 -0.13
CA PRO A 58 5.21 26.29 -0.78
C PRO A 58 5.23 24.98 0.03
N VAL A 59 4.98 23.85 -0.65
CA VAL A 59 5.08 22.47 -0.11
C VAL A 59 6.25 21.74 -0.73
N LEU A 60 6.38 21.81 -2.07
CA LEU A 60 7.54 21.30 -2.79
C LEU A 60 8.19 22.47 -3.54
N ALA A 61 9.50 22.65 -3.32
CA ALA A 61 10.31 23.58 -4.08
C ALA A 61 10.56 23.07 -5.51
N PRO A 62 11.00 23.93 -6.47
CA PRO A 62 11.30 23.53 -7.81
C PRO A 62 12.12 22.24 -7.91
N ALA A 63 11.58 21.24 -8.57
CA ALA A 63 12.17 19.91 -8.70
C ALA A 63 12.14 19.47 -10.19
N PRO A 64 13.18 18.74 -10.67
CA PRO A 64 13.31 18.40 -12.08
C PRO A 64 12.33 17.34 -12.52
N LEU A 65 12.01 17.36 -13.84
CA LEU A 65 11.20 16.38 -14.56
C LEU A 65 11.97 15.80 -15.74
N GLY A 66 11.59 14.60 -16.21
CA GLY A 66 12.04 13.98 -17.46
C GLY A 66 12.70 12.61 -17.30
N LEU A 67 12.91 11.96 -18.43
CA LEU A 67 13.63 10.69 -18.57
C LEU A 67 14.90 10.89 -19.43
N THR A 68 15.89 10.04 -19.19
CA THR A 68 17.08 9.89 -20.05
C THR A 68 17.05 8.51 -20.70
N PHE A 69 17.50 8.44 -21.95
CA PHE A 69 17.47 7.21 -22.74
C PHE A 69 18.87 6.75 -23.14
N ALA A 70 19.03 5.46 -23.33
CA ALA A 70 20.28 4.89 -23.82
C ALA A 70 20.60 5.41 -25.24
N GLY A 71 21.89 5.68 -25.48
CA GLY A 71 22.35 6.18 -26.77
C GLY A 71 22.12 7.67 -27.00
N GLU A 72 21.50 8.40 -26.07
CA GLU A 72 21.30 9.84 -26.11
C GLU A 72 21.91 10.54 -24.88
N PRO A 73 22.41 11.78 -25.03
CA PRO A 73 22.75 12.60 -23.88
C PRO A 73 21.46 12.98 -23.11
N ALA A 74 21.61 13.45 -21.86
CA ALA A 74 20.49 14.06 -21.15
C ALA A 74 19.94 15.24 -21.98
N ALA A 75 18.65 15.17 -22.31
CA ALA A 75 18.00 16.18 -23.15
C ALA A 75 18.03 17.56 -22.47
N ARG A 76 18.38 18.58 -23.23
CA ARG A 76 18.12 19.95 -22.87
C ARG A 76 16.68 20.31 -23.30
N ILE A 77 15.87 20.76 -22.37
CA ILE A 77 14.51 21.20 -22.64
C ILE A 77 14.54 22.61 -23.23
N THR A 78 14.02 22.74 -24.44
CA THR A 78 14.07 23.98 -25.21
C THR A 78 12.87 24.89 -24.98
N GLY A 79 11.77 24.34 -24.45
CA GLY A 79 10.58 25.14 -24.10
C GLY A 79 9.36 24.29 -23.79
N LEU A 80 8.36 25.01 -23.29
CA LEU A 80 7.00 24.53 -23.11
C LEU A 80 6.22 24.90 -24.38
N THR A 81 5.70 23.91 -25.11
CA THR A 81 5.13 24.14 -26.47
C THR A 81 3.60 24.17 -26.49
N ALA A 82 2.96 23.51 -25.52
CA ALA A 82 1.50 23.51 -25.34
C ALA A 82 1.10 23.21 -23.93
N ALA A 83 -0.09 23.68 -23.56
CA ALA A 83 -0.75 23.29 -22.31
C ALA A 83 -2.24 23.01 -22.55
N ARG A 84 -2.73 21.91 -21.99
CA ARG A 84 -4.15 21.53 -22.02
C ARG A 84 -4.64 21.35 -20.59
N ARG A 85 -5.88 21.77 -20.33
CA ARG A 85 -6.55 21.61 -19.05
C ARG A 85 -7.82 20.80 -19.23
N ASP A 86 -8.09 19.95 -18.25
CA ASP A 86 -9.32 19.17 -18.14
C ASP A 86 -9.73 19.05 -16.68
N ALA A 87 -10.89 18.52 -16.40
CA ALA A 87 -11.39 18.29 -15.03
C ALA A 87 -12.38 17.12 -15.01
N SER A 88 -12.46 16.46 -13.89
CA SER A 88 -13.44 15.41 -13.61
C SER A 88 -14.10 15.67 -12.26
N ASP A 89 -15.40 15.38 -12.16
CA ASP A 89 -16.11 15.24 -10.90
C ASP A 89 -17.14 14.11 -11.07
N THR A 90 -16.68 12.89 -10.89
CA THR A 90 -17.46 11.68 -11.07
C THR A 90 -17.38 10.81 -9.84
N THR A 91 -18.26 9.83 -9.75
CA THR A 91 -18.21 8.79 -8.72
C THR A 91 -18.24 7.43 -9.38
N TRP A 92 -17.56 6.46 -8.74
CA TRP A 92 -17.60 5.07 -9.14
C TRP A 92 -17.67 4.17 -7.92
N GLU A 93 -18.12 2.93 -8.09
CA GLU A 93 -18.24 1.98 -7.00
C GLU A 93 -17.15 0.93 -7.10
N GLN A 94 -16.48 0.66 -5.95
CA GLN A 94 -15.61 -0.50 -5.81
C GLN A 94 -16.48 -1.76 -5.68
N PRO A 95 -16.12 -2.88 -6.33
CA PRO A 95 -16.82 -4.15 -6.11
C PRO A 95 -16.66 -4.65 -4.67
N TRP A 96 -15.58 -4.31 -4.01
CA TRP A 96 -15.26 -4.49 -2.59
C TRP A 96 -14.26 -3.42 -2.19
N GLY A 97 -14.11 -3.12 -0.89
CA GLY A 97 -13.11 -2.14 -0.47
C GLY A 97 -13.36 -1.57 0.92
N GLU A 98 -12.47 -0.69 1.30
CA GLU A 98 -12.58 0.13 2.50
C GLU A 98 -13.68 1.18 2.40
N GLN A 99 -14.21 1.40 1.22
CA GLN A 99 -15.29 2.33 0.94
C GLN A 99 -16.01 1.90 -0.34
N ARG A 100 -17.35 1.96 -0.37
CA ARG A 100 -18.11 1.57 -1.58
C ARG A 100 -17.95 2.59 -2.68
N THR A 101 -18.28 3.84 -2.41
CA THR A 101 -18.34 4.91 -3.41
C THR A 101 -17.09 5.76 -3.33
N ILE A 102 -16.36 5.87 -4.43
CA ILE A 102 -15.17 6.71 -4.59
C ILE A 102 -15.55 7.89 -5.47
N ARG A 103 -15.26 9.11 -5.00
CA ARG A 103 -15.34 10.32 -5.80
C ARG A 103 -14.02 10.56 -6.51
N ASP A 104 -14.07 10.78 -7.81
CA ASP A 104 -12.95 11.20 -8.66
C ASP A 104 -13.16 12.67 -9.04
N ASN A 105 -12.72 13.57 -8.16
CA ASN A 105 -12.82 15.01 -8.36
C ASN A 105 -11.42 15.61 -8.46
N HIS A 106 -10.98 15.87 -9.70
CA HIS A 106 -9.67 16.43 -9.98
C HIS A 106 -9.68 17.46 -11.09
N ALA A 107 -8.68 18.34 -11.07
CA ALA A 107 -8.27 19.15 -12.20
C ALA A 107 -7.06 18.49 -12.87
N GLU A 108 -7.02 18.52 -14.20
CA GLU A 108 -5.89 17.98 -14.97
C GLU A 108 -5.17 19.11 -15.73
N LEU A 109 -3.83 19.08 -15.68
CA LEU A 109 -2.93 19.90 -16.49
C LEU A 109 -1.98 19.00 -17.27
N THR A 110 -2.06 19.00 -18.57
CA THR A 110 -1.07 18.36 -19.45
C THR A 110 -0.22 19.44 -20.11
N VAL A 111 1.10 19.34 -19.94
CA VAL A 111 2.09 20.25 -20.53
C VAL A 111 2.94 19.48 -21.52
N SER A 112 3.03 19.98 -22.76
CA SER A 112 3.93 19.45 -23.79
C SER A 112 5.27 20.17 -23.72
N LEU A 113 6.35 19.40 -23.61
CA LEU A 113 7.73 19.87 -23.50
C LEU A 113 8.50 19.48 -24.76
N ALA A 114 9.35 20.38 -25.25
CA ALA A 114 10.28 20.11 -26.34
C ALA A 114 11.70 20.00 -25.83
N GLY A 115 12.43 18.99 -26.31
CA GLY A 115 13.85 18.76 -26.03
C GLY A 115 14.68 18.64 -27.30
N ASP A 116 16.00 18.58 -27.16
CA ASP A 116 16.96 18.61 -28.25
C ASP A 116 17.47 17.21 -28.66
N THR A 117 16.97 16.14 -28.07
CA THR A 117 17.30 14.76 -28.45
C THR A 117 16.14 14.07 -29.18
N ALA A 118 16.40 12.99 -29.91
CA ALA A 118 15.39 12.36 -30.77
C ALA A 118 14.22 11.79 -29.96
N LEU A 119 14.47 11.09 -28.84
CA LEU A 119 13.44 10.50 -28.01
C LEU A 119 12.74 11.52 -27.09
N ASN A 120 13.43 12.61 -26.75
CA ASN A 120 12.84 13.73 -26.01
C ASN A 120 12.44 14.91 -26.91
N LYS A 121 12.32 14.73 -28.22
CA LYS A 121 11.93 15.81 -29.13
C LYS A 121 10.62 16.46 -28.70
N THR A 122 9.64 15.66 -28.29
CA THR A 122 8.41 16.12 -27.67
C THR A 122 7.86 15.04 -26.75
N PHE A 123 7.50 15.41 -25.52
CA PHE A 123 6.82 14.54 -24.57
C PHE A 123 5.89 15.36 -23.69
N ASP A 124 4.89 14.71 -23.14
CA ASP A 124 3.91 15.32 -22.24
C ASP A 124 4.17 14.96 -20.79
N VAL A 125 3.86 15.89 -19.89
CA VAL A 125 3.73 15.64 -18.46
C VAL A 125 2.30 15.98 -18.06
N THR A 126 1.56 14.99 -17.57
CA THR A 126 0.18 15.17 -17.12
C THR A 126 0.14 15.16 -15.60
N PHE A 127 -0.45 16.19 -15.00
CA PHE A 127 -0.74 16.32 -13.58
C PHE A 127 -2.24 16.19 -13.35
N ARG A 128 -2.65 15.38 -12.37
CA ARG A 128 -3.99 15.37 -11.78
C ARG A 128 -3.92 15.87 -10.36
N LEU A 129 -4.67 16.94 -10.08
CA LEU A 129 -4.68 17.63 -8.80
C LEU A 129 -6.00 17.36 -8.08
N PHE A 130 -5.90 16.82 -6.87
CA PHE A 130 -6.98 16.63 -5.93
C PHE A 130 -6.78 17.60 -4.75
N ASP A 131 -7.77 17.78 -3.88
CA ASP A 131 -7.64 18.69 -2.73
C ASP A 131 -6.75 18.12 -1.61
N ASP A 132 -6.48 16.82 -1.65
CA ASP A 132 -5.64 16.05 -0.73
C ASP A 132 -4.31 15.56 -1.33
N GLY A 133 -3.95 16.02 -2.55
CA GLY A 133 -2.68 15.66 -3.18
C GLY A 133 -2.72 15.72 -4.71
N LEU A 134 -1.74 15.09 -5.33
CA LEU A 134 -1.61 15.05 -6.79
C LEU A 134 -0.89 13.79 -7.25
N GLY A 135 -1.08 13.47 -8.55
CA GLY A 135 -0.25 12.53 -9.28
C GLY A 135 0.21 13.15 -10.60
N PHE A 136 1.39 12.76 -11.06
CA PHE A 136 1.86 13.12 -12.41
C PHE A 136 2.56 11.96 -13.09
N ARG A 137 2.54 11.96 -14.43
CA ARG A 137 3.21 10.94 -15.26
C ARG A 137 3.72 11.54 -16.55
N TYR A 138 4.67 10.83 -17.18
CA TYR A 138 5.19 11.16 -18.51
C TYR A 138 4.48 10.36 -19.59
N ALA A 139 4.27 10.99 -20.75
CA ALA A 139 3.77 10.33 -21.95
C ALA A 139 4.68 10.66 -23.16
N TYR A 140 5.23 9.62 -23.75
CA TYR A 140 6.12 9.68 -24.91
C TYR A 140 5.36 9.24 -26.17
N GLY A 141 4.28 9.97 -26.48
CA GLY A 141 3.37 9.67 -27.59
C GLY A 141 3.98 9.88 -28.98
N ALA A 142 5.01 10.72 -29.09
CA ALA A 142 5.68 11.02 -30.34
C ALA A 142 6.69 9.94 -30.81
N ILE A 143 7.06 9.01 -29.94
CA ILE A 143 7.95 7.90 -30.30
C ILE A 143 7.18 6.95 -31.23
N PRO A 144 7.71 6.64 -32.43
CA PRO A 144 7.02 5.79 -33.41
C PRO A 144 6.70 4.41 -32.82
N ALA A 145 5.54 3.86 -33.21
CA ALA A 145 5.11 2.53 -32.81
C ALA A 145 6.16 1.45 -33.17
N GLY A 146 6.43 0.54 -32.22
CA GLY A 146 7.41 -0.53 -32.38
C GLY A 146 8.86 -0.12 -32.12
N THR A 147 9.16 1.15 -31.86
CA THR A 147 10.52 1.59 -31.52
C THR A 147 10.90 1.09 -30.13
N SER A 148 11.98 0.29 -30.03
CA SER A 148 12.52 -0.12 -28.74
C SER A 148 13.21 1.06 -28.04
N VAL A 149 12.92 1.24 -26.76
CA VAL A 149 13.42 2.33 -25.93
C VAL A 149 13.97 1.76 -24.63
N ALA A 150 15.17 2.20 -24.23
CA ALA A 150 15.79 1.87 -22.97
C ALA A 150 15.94 3.13 -22.11
N VAL A 151 15.22 3.19 -20.98
CA VAL A 151 15.33 4.28 -20.01
C VAL A 151 16.56 4.02 -19.13
N THR A 152 17.40 5.03 -18.96
CA THR A 152 18.65 4.95 -18.17
C THR A 152 18.67 5.85 -16.94
N ASP A 153 17.81 6.88 -16.87
CA ASP A 153 17.62 7.70 -15.68
C ASP A 153 16.18 8.28 -15.65
N GLU A 154 15.62 8.37 -14.45
CA GLU A 154 14.44 9.18 -14.17
C GLU A 154 14.85 10.39 -13.33
N ARG A 155 14.69 11.57 -13.88
CA ARG A 155 15.12 12.83 -13.27
C ARG A 155 14.18 13.32 -12.18
N THR A 156 12.98 12.72 -12.07
CA THR A 156 11.96 13.07 -11.07
C THR A 156 12.57 13.18 -9.68
N ALA A 157 12.32 14.30 -9.02
CA ALA A 157 12.68 14.50 -7.63
C ALA A 157 11.56 15.22 -6.88
N PHE A 158 11.55 15.07 -5.56
CA PHE A 158 10.66 15.76 -4.64
C PHE A 158 11.53 16.57 -3.68
N LYS A 159 11.20 17.86 -3.48
CA LYS A 159 11.94 18.78 -2.63
C LYS A 159 11.02 19.39 -1.57
N PRO A 160 10.69 18.65 -0.49
CA PRO A 160 9.86 19.18 0.59
C PRO A 160 10.45 20.47 1.18
N VAL A 161 9.59 21.47 1.40
CA VAL A 161 10.00 22.77 1.97
C VAL A 161 9.83 22.75 3.48
N GLY A 162 10.94 22.84 4.21
CA GLY A 162 10.96 22.81 5.67
C GLY A 162 11.72 21.63 6.24
N ALA A 163 11.61 21.40 7.55
CA ALA A 163 12.17 20.26 8.24
C ALA A 163 11.09 19.20 8.47
N TYR A 164 11.44 17.93 8.30
CA TYR A 164 10.52 16.82 8.42
C TYR A 164 11.13 15.65 9.17
N ASP A 165 10.34 14.99 9.99
CA ASP A 165 10.55 13.61 10.39
C ASP A 165 9.98 12.66 9.33
N ALA A 166 10.63 11.52 9.13
CA ALA A 166 10.28 10.49 8.17
C ALA A 166 10.11 9.14 8.84
N TRP A 167 9.09 8.39 8.47
CA TRP A 167 8.93 6.97 8.80
C TRP A 167 9.26 6.15 7.56
N TRP A 168 10.35 5.37 7.64
CA TRP A 168 10.89 4.66 6.49
C TRP A 168 11.73 3.45 6.89
N TYR A 169 11.96 2.58 5.96
CA TYR A 169 12.99 1.56 6.00
C TYR A 169 13.81 1.60 4.71
N GLU A 170 14.97 0.93 4.71
CA GLU A 170 15.87 0.92 3.59
C GLU A 170 15.27 0.12 2.43
N GLY A 171 14.98 0.81 1.33
CA GLY A 171 14.44 0.21 0.12
C GLY A 171 15.54 -0.45 -0.68
N LEU A 172 15.80 -1.72 -0.45
CA LEU A 172 16.88 -2.43 -1.16
C LEU A 172 16.48 -2.76 -2.60
N GLY A 173 15.16 -2.92 -2.87
CA GLY A 173 14.62 -3.28 -4.18
C GLY A 173 15.04 -4.66 -4.69
N GLN A 174 15.99 -5.28 -3.98
CA GLN A 174 16.56 -6.59 -4.27
C GLN A 174 15.86 -7.71 -3.49
N GLU A 175 15.20 -7.34 -2.40
CA GLU A 175 14.57 -8.21 -1.43
C GLU A 175 13.12 -7.80 -1.22
N ARG A 176 12.35 -8.65 -0.55
CA ARG A 176 10.98 -8.37 -0.13
C ARG A 176 10.93 -7.25 0.91
N ASP A 177 9.79 -6.58 1.00
CA ASP A 177 9.59 -5.37 1.79
C ASP A 177 9.10 -5.66 3.23
N GLU A 178 9.82 -6.50 3.98
CA GLU A 178 9.43 -6.96 5.33
C GLU A 178 10.39 -6.46 6.41
N TYR A 179 10.48 -5.15 6.54
CA TYR A 179 11.37 -4.47 7.48
C TYR A 179 10.62 -3.67 8.53
N LEU A 180 11.25 -3.43 9.68
CA LEU A 180 10.74 -2.48 10.66
C LEU A 180 11.01 -1.05 10.20
N TYR A 181 10.02 -0.19 10.37
CA TYR A 181 10.16 1.23 10.12
C TYR A 181 11.08 1.88 11.16
N LYS A 182 11.81 2.89 10.74
CA LYS A 182 12.58 3.80 11.61
C LYS A 182 12.06 5.23 11.44
N GLN A 183 11.98 5.97 12.53
CA GLN A 183 11.71 7.40 12.51
C GLN A 183 13.03 8.17 12.55
N THR A 184 13.27 9.06 11.59
CA THR A 184 14.46 9.92 11.55
C THR A 184 14.14 11.26 10.92
N ASP A 185 15.03 12.25 11.09
CA ASP A 185 15.04 13.43 10.23
C ASP A 185 15.12 12.98 8.75
N ALA A 186 14.27 13.56 7.90
CA ALA A 186 14.18 13.20 6.49
C ALA A 186 15.50 13.35 5.71
N ARG A 187 16.41 14.23 6.17
CA ARG A 187 17.76 14.39 5.61
C ARG A 187 18.67 13.18 5.82
N ARG A 188 18.28 12.25 6.71
CA ARG A 188 19.02 10.99 6.94
C ARG A 188 18.58 9.85 6.02
N ILE A 189 17.57 10.07 5.20
CA ILE A 189 17.16 9.06 4.21
C ILE A 189 18.31 8.85 3.23
N THR A 190 18.71 7.60 3.07
CA THR A 190 19.66 7.14 2.05
C THR A 190 18.94 6.66 0.81
N LEU A 191 18.16 5.59 0.97
CA LEU A 191 17.30 5.01 -0.06
C LEU A 191 16.07 4.41 0.63
N ALA A 192 14.91 5.01 0.43
CA ALA A 192 13.67 4.59 1.06
C ALA A 192 12.75 3.85 0.10
N GLU A 193 12.03 2.85 0.62
CA GLU A 193 10.86 2.28 -0.05
C GLU A 193 9.67 3.25 0.04
N THR A 194 8.70 3.08 -0.85
CA THR A 194 7.46 3.87 -0.88
C THR A 194 6.23 2.99 -0.65
N PRO A 195 5.17 3.51 0.02
CA PRO A 195 4.92 4.89 0.45
C PRO A 195 5.91 5.38 1.52
N LEU A 196 6.52 6.55 1.27
CA LEU A 196 7.39 7.24 2.22
C LEU A 196 6.63 8.39 2.87
N THR A 197 6.42 8.35 4.18
CA THR A 197 5.61 9.35 4.89
C THR A 197 6.47 10.27 5.73
N LEU A 198 6.19 11.58 5.59
CA LEU A 198 6.88 12.66 6.28
C LEU A 198 5.87 13.47 7.11
N LYS A 199 6.32 13.94 8.28
CA LYS A 199 5.62 14.92 9.13
C LYS A 199 6.50 16.14 9.29
N ARG A 200 5.97 17.34 9.02
CA ARG A 200 6.69 18.60 9.17
C ARG A 200 6.93 18.91 10.64
N THR A 201 8.16 19.28 11.00
CA THR A 201 8.59 19.54 12.37
C THR A 201 8.87 21.02 12.66
N ASP A 202 9.13 21.84 11.63
CA ASP A 202 9.45 23.27 11.76
C ASP A 202 8.24 24.20 11.63
N ALA A 203 7.03 23.66 11.55
CA ALA A 203 5.78 24.40 11.50
C ALA A 203 4.91 24.07 12.71
N PRO A 204 3.81 24.71 12.86
CA PRO A 204 3.51 26.14 12.91
C PRO A 204 3.22 26.59 14.34
N LYS A 205 2.98 27.89 14.51
CA LYS A 205 2.44 28.45 15.75
C LYS A 205 1.09 27.82 16.07
N GLN A 206 0.79 27.66 17.36
CA GLN A 206 -0.46 27.13 17.89
C GLN A 206 -1.70 27.56 17.08
N GLY A 207 -2.41 26.60 16.46
CA GLY A 207 -3.61 26.82 15.67
C GLY A 207 -3.46 26.70 14.13
N GLU A 208 -2.25 26.50 13.61
CA GLU A 208 -2.06 26.11 12.21
C GLU A 208 -1.96 24.57 12.15
N GLY A 209 -2.75 23.94 11.29
CA GLY A 209 -2.74 22.48 11.09
C GLY A 209 -1.35 21.93 10.76
N GLY A 210 -1.09 20.70 11.12
CA GLY A 210 0.13 19.98 10.73
C GLY A 210 0.27 19.89 9.21
N LEU A 211 1.43 19.49 8.74
CA LEU A 211 1.65 19.14 7.34
C LEU A 211 2.28 17.75 7.27
N TYR A 212 1.56 16.84 6.65
CA TYR A 212 2.00 15.47 6.37
C TYR A 212 2.07 15.27 4.87
N LEU A 213 3.11 14.61 4.41
CA LEU A 213 3.33 14.27 3.02
C LEU A 213 3.53 12.76 2.90
N SER A 214 3.01 12.15 1.83
CA SER A 214 3.43 10.80 1.48
C SER A 214 3.75 10.74 0.00
N PHE A 215 4.89 10.16 -0.35
CA PHE A 215 5.37 9.96 -1.72
C PHE A 215 5.22 8.51 -2.09
N HIS A 216 4.58 8.28 -3.23
CA HIS A 216 4.33 6.94 -3.74
C HIS A 216 4.18 6.97 -5.26
N GLU A 217 3.61 5.90 -5.81
CA GLU A 217 3.28 5.77 -7.22
C GLU A 217 1.94 5.05 -7.41
N ALA A 218 1.31 5.27 -8.56
CA ALA A 218 0.05 4.60 -8.91
C ALA A 218 0.12 4.02 -10.32
N ALA A 219 -0.71 3.00 -10.58
CA ALA A 219 -0.79 2.31 -11.87
C ALA A 219 0.57 1.80 -12.36
N LEU A 220 1.29 1.09 -11.51
CA LEU A 220 2.59 0.48 -11.84
C LEU A 220 2.38 -0.68 -12.83
N VAL A 221 2.56 -0.37 -14.11
CA VAL A 221 2.41 -1.32 -15.22
C VAL A 221 3.62 -1.23 -16.12
N ASP A 222 4.27 -2.37 -16.34
CA ASP A 222 5.41 -2.51 -17.27
C ASP A 222 6.50 -1.43 -17.09
N PHE A 223 6.84 -1.15 -15.83
CA PHE A 223 7.87 -0.21 -15.42
C PHE A 223 8.45 -0.69 -14.07
N PRO A 224 9.71 -0.39 -13.73
CA PRO A 224 10.22 -0.75 -12.41
C PRO A 224 9.57 0.11 -11.30
N SER A 225 9.47 -0.47 -10.13
CA SER A 225 8.95 0.20 -8.93
C SER A 225 9.89 1.33 -8.48
N MET A 226 9.30 2.43 -8.01
CA MET A 226 10.05 3.60 -7.56
C MET A 226 10.50 3.47 -6.10
N LEU A 227 11.79 3.63 -5.86
CA LEU A 227 12.40 3.95 -4.58
C LEU A 227 12.76 5.44 -4.54
N LEU A 228 13.08 5.98 -3.36
CA LEU A 228 13.46 7.39 -3.19
C LEU A 228 14.85 7.50 -2.57
N ALA A 229 15.80 8.03 -3.32
CA ALA A 229 17.15 8.29 -2.86
C ALA A 229 17.27 9.71 -2.29
N GLY A 230 17.71 9.83 -1.04
CA GLY A 230 17.97 11.11 -0.40
C GLY A 230 19.35 11.68 -0.74
N ASP A 231 19.45 13.01 -0.85
CA ASP A 231 20.70 13.73 -1.13
C ASP A 231 21.42 14.26 0.12
N GLY A 232 20.90 13.95 1.31
CA GLY A 232 21.42 14.48 2.58
C GLY A 232 21.00 15.92 2.89
N ALA A 233 20.34 16.61 1.95
CA ALA A 233 19.80 17.96 2.10
C ALA A 233 18.27 18.01 2.14
N GLY A 234 17.61 16.84 2.01
CA GLY A 234 16.16 16.68 2.04
C GLY A 234 15.51 16.58 0.67
N THR A 235 16.26 16.56 -0.44
CA THR A 235 15.72 16.18 -1.75
C THR A 235 15.65 14.66 -1.86
N LEU A 236 14.54 14.18 -2.40
CA LEU A 236 14.26 12.77 -2.64
C LEU A 236 14.18 12.54 -4.15
N LYS A 237 15.16 11.84 -4.73
CA LYS A 237 15.17 11.54 -6.17
C LYS A 237 14.59 10.14 -6.42
N ALA A 238 13.78 9.99 -7.45
CA ALA A 238 13.32 8.70 -7.93
C ALA A 238 14.52 7.80 -8.29
N ARG A 239 14.53 6.60 -7.73
CA ARG A 239 15.52 5.55 -7.99
C ARG A 239 14.78 4.30 -8.45
N LEU A 240 15.17 3.77 -9.59
CA LEU A 240 14.55 2.59 -10.19
C LEU A 240 15.55 1.44 -10.21
N MET A 241 15.07 0.21 -10.03
CA MET A 241 15.91 -0.97 -10.05
C MET A 241 16.20 -1.39 -11.50
N PRO A 242 17.49 -1.56 -11.86
CA PRO A 242 17.89 -1.82 -13.24
C PRO A 242 17.75 -3.29 -13.63
N TRP A 243 17.70 -3.54 -14.93
CA TRP A 243 18.07 -4.80 -15.54
C TRP A 243 19.59 -5.01 -15.42
N GLN A 244 20.06 -6.22 -15.71
CA GLN A 244 21.50 -6.56 -15.61
C GLN A 244 22.40 -5.72 -16.53
N ASP A 245 21.85 -5.24 -17.65
CA ASP A 245 22.55 -4.34 -18.58
C ASP A 245 22.57 -2.87 -18.12
N GLY A 246 22.07 -2.56 -16.92
CA GLY A 246 21.99 -1.22 -16.37
C GLY A 246 20.79 -0.39 -16.86
N THR A 247 20.00 -0.91 -17.79
CA THR A 247 18.76 -0.27 -18.25
C THR A 247 17.74 -0.28 -17.11
N LEU A 248 17.10 0.86 -16.85
CA LEU A 248 16.06 0.94 -15.81
C LEU A 248 14.73 0.37 -16.30
N ALA A 249 14.27 0.78 -17.48
CA ALA A 249 13.05 0.26 -18.08
C ALA A 249 13.24 0.01 -19.58
N LYS A 250 12.77 -1.15 -20.04
CA LYS A 250 12.71 -1.52 -21.47
C LYS A 250 11.28 -1.31 -21.96
N LYS A 251 11.09 -0.35 -22.86
CA LYS A 251 9.78 0.04 -23.40
C LYS A 251 9.73 -0.11 -24.91
N THR A 252 8.51 -0.12 -25.44
CA THR A 252 8.24 0.03 -26.88
C THR A 252 7.38 1.28 -27.06
N GLY A 253 7.79 2.17 -27.94
CA GLY A 253 7.02 3.37 -28.24
C GLY A 253 5.66 3.09 -28.93
N PRO A 254 4.68 3.96 -28.76
CA PRO A 254 4.58 4.99 -27.73
C PRO A 254 4.32 4.39 -26.34
N PHE A 255 4.65 5.11 -25.25
CA PHE A 255 4.43 4.62 -23.90
C PHE A 255 4.13 5.74 -22.89
N THR A 256 3.56 5.35 -21.76
CA THR A 256 3.41 6.19 -20.54
C THR A 256 4.13 5.54 -19.38
N THR A 257 4.55 6.36 -18.41
CA THR A 257 5.08 5.88 -17.12
C THR A 257 3.95 5.64 -16.11
N PRO A 258 4.20 4.94 -15.00
CA PRO A 258 3.34 5.03 -13.82
C PRO A 258 3.19 6.47 -13.34
N TRP A 259 2.16 6.74 -12.54
CA TRP A 259 2.01 8.02 -11.87
C TRP A 259 2.97 8.11 -10.68
N ARG A 260 3.59 9.26 -10.48
CA ARG A 260 4.30 9.63 -9.25
C ARG A 260 3.33 10.42 -8.40
N THR A 261 3.08 10.01 -7.15
CA THR A 261 2.04 10.58 -6.30
C THR A 261 2.60 11.31 -5.10
N VAL A 262 1.89 12.35 -4.67
CA VAL A 262 2.16 13.11 -3.45
C VAL A 262 0.84 13.32 -2.74
N LEU A 263 0.63 12.64 -1.62
CA LEU A 263 -0.46 12.93 -0.70
C LEU A 263 -0.07 14.10 0.21
N ILE A 264 -1.01 15.00 0.49
CA ILE A 264 -0.77 16.23 1.24
C ILE A 264 -1.92 16.44 2.23
N GLY A 265 -1.68 16.25 3.52
CA GLY A 265 -2.70 16.35 4.56
C GLY A 265 -2.30 17.22 5.74
N GLU A 266 -3.28 17.72 6.50
CA GLU A 266 -3.04 18.44 7.77
C GLU A 266 -2.92 17.50 8.96
N THR A 267 -3.35 16.25 8.80
CA THR A 267 -3.27 15.17 9.79
C THR A 267 -2.79 13.90 9.13
N ALA A 268 -2.24 12.98 9.90
CA ALA A 268 -1.89 11.64 9.41
C ALA A 268 -3.13 10.89 8.87
N GLY A 269 -4.30 11.07 9.54
CA GLY A 269 -5.56 10.48 9.10
C GLY A 269 -6.02 10.96 7.73
N ALA A 270 -5.75 12.22 7.36
CA ALA A 270 -6.09 12.73 6.03
C ALA A 270 -5.34 11.99 4.92
N LEU A 271 -4.10 11.52 5.17
CA LEU A 271 -3.39 10.68 4.21
C LEU A 271 -4.04 9.29 4.10
N ALA A 272 -4.40 8.67 5.23
CA ALA A 272 -5.02 7.34 5.28
C ALA A 272 -6.41 7.30 4.60
N ASP A 273 -7.12 8.42 4.60
CA ASP A 273 -8.44 8.54 3.98
C ASP A 273 -8.39 8.95 2.50
N SER A 274 -7.20 9.21 1.92
CA SER A 274 -7.05 9.54 0.49
C SER A 274 -7.38 8.35 -0.41
N ARG A 275 -7.86 8.66 -1.62
CA ARG A 275 -8.17 7.66 -2.67
C ARG A 275 -7.53 8.00 -4.02
N ILE A 276 -6.48 8.82 -3.98
CA ILE A 276 -5.77 9.30 -5.17
C ILE A 276 -5.21 8.13 -5.97
N GLU A 277 -4.53 7.16 -5.31
CA GLU A 277 -3.94 6.02 -6.02
C GLU A 277 -5.00 5.22 -6.80
N LEU A 278 -6.20 5.05 -6.26
CA LEU A 278 -7.29 4.40 -6.98
C LEU A 278 -7.76 5.23 -8.18
N ASN A 279 -7.95 6.54 -7.99
CA ASN A 279 -8.43 7.43 -9.05
C ASN A 279 -7.43 7.62 -10.20
N LEU A 280 -6.15 7.35 -9.96
CA LEU A 280 -5.09 7.38 -10.99
C LEU A 280 -4.97 6.07 -11.78
N ASN A 281 -5.68 5.01 -11.38
CA ASN A 281 -5.74 3.74 -12.10
C ASN A 281 -6.90 3.71 -13.10
N GLU A 282 -6.75 2.90 -14.14
CA GLU A 282 -7.80 2.67 -15.13
C GLU A 282 -9.00 1.93 -14.52
N PRO A 283 -10.21 2.10 -15.08
CA PRO A 283 -11.37 1.30 -14.71
C PRO A 283 -11.13 -0.21 -14.81
N SER A 284 -11.99 -1.00 -14.14
CA SER A 284 -11.89 -2.46 -14.14
C SER A 284 -11.86 -3.04 -15.54
N LYS A 285 -10.91 -3.94 -15.79
CA LYS A 285 -10.82 -4.80 -16.98
C LYS A 285 -11.62 -6.08 -16.83
N ILE A 286 -12.17 -6.38 -15.65
CA ILE A 286 -13.04 -7.51 -15.38
C ILE A 286 -14.48 -7.01 -15.47
N ALA A 287 -15.22 -7.48 -16.46
CA ALA A 287 -16.59 -7.03 -16.73
C ALA A 287 -17.58 -7.53 -15.65
N ASP A 288 -17.46 -8.79 -15.25
CA ASP A 288 -18.26 -9.37 -14.15
C ASP A 288 -17.35 -9.60 -12.93
N THR A 289 -17.52 -8.81 -11.91
CA THR A 289 -16.80 -8.93 -10.64
C THR A 289 -17.58 -9.69 -9.57
N SER A 290 -18.75 -10.22 -9.90
CA SER A 290 -19.65 -10.85 -8.94
C SER A 290 -19.09 -12.12 -8.29
N TRP A 291 -18.13 -12.77 -8.92
CA TRP A 291 -17.42 -13.93 -8.40
C TRP A 291 -16.34 -13.59 -7.36
N ILE A 292 -15.87 -12.34 -7.31
CA ILE A 292 -14.87 -11.89 -6.36
C ILE A 292 -15.56 -11.68 -5.01
N LYS A 293 -15.17 -12.46 -4.00
CA LYS A 293 -15.83 -12.46 -2.69
C LYS A 293 -14.83 -12.18 -1.59
N PRO A 294 -14.86 -10.98 -0.97
CA PRO A 294 -14.24 -10.75 0.33
C PRO A 294 -14.75 -11.75 1.36
N GLY A 295 -13.93 -12.05 2.37
CA GLY A 295 -14.33 -12.98 3.42
C GLY A 295 -13.28 -13.14 4.50
N LYS A 296 -13.63 -13.91 5.53
CA LYS A 296 -12.71 -14.32 6.59
C LYS A 296 -12.33 -15.77 6.42
N TYR A 297 -11.10 -16.10 6.74
CA TYR A 297 -10.59 -17.46 6.64
C TYR A 297 -9.76 -17.85 7.86
N VAL A 298 -9.60 -19.15 8.06
CA VAL A 298 -8.63 -19.75 8.97
C VAL A 298 -7.61 -20.55 8.15
N GLY A 299 -6.50 -20.97 8.74
CA GLY A 299 -5.49 -21.67 7.94
C GLY A 299 -4.62 -22.63 8.70
N ILE A 300 -4.14 -23.66 7.97
CA ILE A 300 -3.02 -24.48 8.38
C ILE A 300 -1.77 -23.66 8.03
N TRP A 301 -1.35 -22.86 8.96
CA TRP A 301 -0.29 -21.87 8.80
C TRP A 301 0.42 -21.58 10.14
N TRP A 302 -0.28 -21.08 11.16
CA TRP A 302 0.31 -20.71 12.45
C TRP A 302 0.93 -21.91 13.19
N GLU A 303 0.32 -23.09 13.08
CA GLU A 303 0.88 -24.31 13.68
C GLU A 303 2.25 -24.68 13.10
N MET A 304 2.54 -24.29 11.86
CA MET A 304 3.83 -24.50 11.22
C MET A 304 4.86 -23.47 11.69
N HIS A 305 4.48 -22.19 11.81
CA HIS A 305 5.34 -21.16 12.40
C HIS A 305 5.67 -21.40 13.87
N LEU A 306 4.81 -22.15 14.59
CA LEU A 306 5.04 -22.63 15.95
C LEU A 306 5.78 -23.98 15.98
N GLU A 307 6.20 -24.53 14.86
CA GLU A 307 6.89 -25.83 14.73
C GLU A 307 6.07 -27.03 15.27
N LYS A 308 4.75 -26.86 15.42
CA LYS A 308 3.84 -27.95 15.80
C LYS A 308 3.61 -28.92 14.65
N SER A 309 3.58 -28.39 13.42
CA SER A 309 3.55 -29.14 12.15
C SER A 309 4.56 -28.59 11.15
N THR A 310 4.71 -29.25 10.00
CA THR A 310 5.66 -28.91 8.93
C THR A 310 4.93 -28.69 7.61
N TRP A 311 5.49 -27.85 6.73
CA TRP A 311 5.03 -27.70 5.34
C TRP A 311 5.35 -28.92 4.49
N GLY A 312 6.54 -29.53 4.70
CA GLY A 312 6.99 -30.70 3.97
C GLY A 312 6.38 -32.00 4.50
N SER A 313 6.48 -33.05 3.68
CA SER A 313 5.98 -34.40 3.97
C SER A 313 6.63 -35.02 5.19
N GLY A 314 5.94 -35.97 5.85
CA GLY A 314 6.47 -36.70 6.99
C GLY A 314 5.51 -36.79 8.17
N PRO A 315 5.98 -37.25 9.33
CA PRO A 315 5.12 -37.52 10.51
C PRO A 315 4.43 -36.31 11.09
N LYS A 316 4.96 -35.10 10.84
CA LYS A 316 4.41 -33.83 11.31
C LYS A 316 3.77 -33.01 10.19
N HIS A 317 3.53 -33.59 9.00
CA HIS A 317 2.94 -32.84 7.89
C HIS A 317 1.59 -32.23 8.28
N GLY A 318 1.50 -30.88 8.19
CA GLY A 318 0.30 -30.14 8.57
C GLY A 318 -0.81 -30.22 7.53
N ALA A 319 -0.44 -30.16 6.26
CA ALA A 319 -1.36 -30.12 5.13
C ALA A 319 -1.91 -31.50 4.74
N THR A 320 -2.48 -32.23 5.69
CA THR A 320 -3.12 -33.52 5.42
C THR A 320 -4.62 -33.35 5.18
N THR A 321 -5.20 -34.31 4.45
CA THR A 321 -6.67 -34.38 4.25
C THR A 321 -7.44 -34.33 5.57
N ALA A 322 -6.97 -35.05 6.60
CA ALA A 322 -7.63 -35.11 7.89
C ALA A 322 -7.57 -33.75 8.62
N ASN A 323 -6.40 -33.12 8.69
CA ASN A 323 -6.23 -31.83 9.34
C ASN A 323 -7.02 -30.72 8.61
N THR A 324 -7.00 -30.72 7.27
CA THR A 324 -7.78 -29.78 6.46
C THR A 324 -9.27 -29.89 6.78
N LYS A 325 -9.83 -31.10 6.85
CA LYS A 325 -11.24 -31.31 7.25
C LYS A 325 -11.53 -30.80 8.67
N ARG A 326 -10.61 -30.95 9.60
CA ARG A 326 -10.73 -30.40 10.97
C ARG A 326 -10.86 -28.87 10.94
N TYR A 327 -10.01 -28.17 10.14
CA TYR A 327 -10.10 -26.72 9.96
C TYR A 327 -11.38 -26.32 9.22
N MET A 328 -11.85 -27.09 8.23
CA MET A 328 -13.11 -26.83 7.54
C MET A 328 -14.32 -27.01 8.46
N ASP A 329 -14.30 -27.97 9.39
CA ASP A 329 -15.33 -28.13 10.42
C ASP A 329 -15.38 -26.94 11.36
N PHE A 330 -14.22 -26.43 11.79
CA PHE A 330 -14.13 -25.22 12.58
C PHE A 330 -14.64 -23.99 11.80
N ALA A 331 -14.20 -23.81 10.56
CA ALA A 331 -14.65 -22.73 9.70
C ALA A 331 -16.19 -22.72 9.52
N ALA A 332 -16.77 -23.87 9.20
CA ALA A 332 -18.21 -24.02 9.06
C ALA A 332 -18.97 -23.73 10.37
N LYS A 333 -18.47 -24.21 11.49
CA LYS A 333 -19.08 -24.01 12.83
C LYS A 333 -19.14 -22.52 13.21
N TYR A 334 -18.14 -21.74 12.83
CA TYR A 334 -17.99 -20.36 13.27
C TYR A 334 -18.26 -19.32 12.18
N GLY A 335 -18.61 -19.75 10.97
CA GLY A 335 -19.03 -18.86 9.87
C GLY A 335 -17.87 -18.20 9.16
N PHE A 336 -16.76 -18.90 8.98
CA PHE A 336 -15.66 -18.48 8.12
C PHE A 336 -15.86 -18.95 6.69
N ASP A 337 -15.41 -18.16 5.73
CA ASP A 337 -15.65 -18.37 4.30
C ASP A 337 -14.69 -19.39 3.68
N GLY A 338 -13.49 -19.55 4.27
CA GLY A 338 -12.45 -20.39 3.68
C GLY A 338 -11.43 -20.93 4.67
N VAL A 339 -10.64 -21.88 4.18
CA VAL A 339 -9.48 -22.48 4.85
C VAL A 339 -8.29 -22.41 3.90
N LEU A 340 -7.25 -21.67 4.30
CA LEU A 340 -5.95 -21.70 3.64
C LEU A 340 -5.19 -22.97 4.06
N VAL A 341 -4.57 -23.65 3.11
CA VAL A 341 -3.71 -24.81 3.38
C VAL A 341 -2.37 -24.62 2.68
N GLU A 342 -1.36 -24.24 3.43
CA GLU A 342 0.02 -24.22 2.95
C GLU A 342 0.63 -25.61 3.02
N GLY A 343 1.56 -25.95 2.13
CA GLY A 343 2.20 -27.27 2.13
C GLY A 343 1.41 -28.39 1.47
N TRP A 344 0.27 -28.11 0.81
CA TRP A 344 -0.58 -29.13 0.21
C TRP A 344 0.06 -29.85 -1.00
N ASN A 345 0.94 -29.15 -1.72
CA ASN A 345 1.53 -29.56 -2.99
C ASN A 345 3.00 -29.98 -2.83
N GLU A 346 3.50 -30.82 -3.75
CA GLU A 346 4.90 -31.26 -3.74
C GLU A 346 5.87 -30.09 -3.96
N GLY A 347 7.02 -30.12 -3.27
CA GLY A 347 8.12 -29.15 -3.39
C GLY A 347 8.69 -28.67 -2.06
N TRP A 348 8.00 -28.88 -0.94
CA TRP A 348 8.39 -28.38 0.38
C TRP A 348 9.44 -29.22 1.11
N ASP A 349 9.82 -30.38 0.60
CA ASP A 349 10.75 -31.25 1.28
C ASP A 349 12.20 -30.74 1.24
N GLY A 350 12.88 -30.83 2.38
CA GLY A 350 14.26 -30.38 2.53
C GLY A 350 14.39 -28.86 2.61
N ASP A 351 15.42 -28.29 1.97
CA ASP A 351 15.59 -26.82 1.86
C ASP A 351 14.72 -26.26 0.73
N TRP A 352 13.42 -26.12 1.00
CA TRP A 352 12.44 -25.68 0.00
C TRP A 352 12.71 -24.26 -0.54
N ILE A 353 13.28 -23.38 0.27
CA ILE A 353 13.61 -21.99 -0.15
C ILE A 353 14.66 -21.99 -1.26
N ALA A 354 15.58 -22.96 -1.24
CA ALA A 354 16.60 -23.10 -2.29
C ALA A 354 16.12 -23.93 -3.49
N ASN A 355 14.99 -24.64 -3.36
CA ASN A 355 14.53 -25.64 -4.34
C ASN A 355 13.24 -25.23 -5.05
N GLY A 356 13.02 -23.92 -5.32
CA GLY A 356 11.79 -23.42 -5.92
C GLY A 356 11.42 -24.05 -7.28
N ASP A 357 12.40 -24.57 -8.02
CA ASP A 357 12.21 -25.29 -9.28
C ASP A 357 11.57 -26.68 -9.10
N LYS A 358 11.52 -27.21 -7.88
CA LYS A 358 10.85 -28.48 -7.55
C LYS A 358 9.38 -28.35 -7.20
N PHE A 359 8.86 -27.14 -7.01
CA PHE A 359 7.46 -26.95 -6.72
C PHE A 359 6.58 -27.37 -7.89
N SER A 360 5.58 -28.19 -7.60
CA SER A 360 4.47 -28.47 -8.50
C SER A 360 3.21 -27.76 -8.02
N PHE A 361 2.60 -26.95 -8.87
CA PHE A 361 1.36 -26.22 -8.53
C PHE A 361 0.09 -27.01 -8.92
N THR A 362 0.26 -28.26 -9.35
CA THR A 362 -0.83 -29.13 -9.78
C THR A 362 -0.85 -30.50 -9.09
N LYS A 363 0.23 -30.83 -8.36
CA LYS A 363 0.38 -32.17 -7.75
C LYS A 363 0.39 -32.06 -6.23
N ALA A 364 -0.61 -32.64 -5.59
CA ALA A 364 -0.71 -32.76 -4.15
C ALA A 364 0.24 -33.83 -3.60
N TYR A 365 0.64 -33.68 -2.31
CA TYR A 365 1.25 -34.78 -1.58
C TYR A 365 0.29 -35.97 -1.46
N PRO A 366 0.80 -37.23 -1.31
CA PRO A 366 -0.04 -38.43 -1.26
C PRO A 366 -1.08 -38.46 -0.13
N ASP A 367 -0.85 -37.74 0.97
CA ASP A 367 -1.75 -37.65 2.11
C ASP A 367 -2.73 -36.45 2.03
N PHE A 368 -2.73 -35.72 0.90
CA PHE A 368 -3.65 -34.64 0.62
C PHE A 368 -4.55 -34.93 -0.59
N ASP A 369 -5.80 -35.33 -0.33
CA ASP A 369 -6.81 -35.53 -1.36
C ASP A 369 -7.48 -34.20 -1.73
N LEU A 370 -6.92 -33.49 -2.71
CA LEU A 370 -7.38 -32.17 -3.15
C LEU A 370 -8.88 -32.16 -3.51
N LYS A 371 -9.32 -33.16 -4.30
CA LYS A 371 -10.73 -33.23 -4.67
C LYS A 371 -11.61 -33.59 -3.48
N GLY A 372 -11.20 -34.51 -2.65
CA GLY A 372 -11.94 -34.92 -1.46
C GLY A 372 -12.10 -33.79 -0.44
N VAL A 373 -11.11 -32.91 -0.27
CA VAL A 373 -11.22 -31.73 0.64
C VAL A 373 -12.06 -30.61 0.03
N THR A 374 -11.96 -30.37 -1.28
CA THR A 374 -12.79 -29.34 -1.94
C THR A 374 -14.27 -29.74 -1.98
N ASP A 375 -14.59 -31.00 -2.25
CA ASP A 375 -15.95 -31.52 -2.18
C ASP A 375 -16.52 -31.47 -0.75
N TYR A 376 -15.68 -31.77 0.26
CA TYR A 376 -16.05 -31.70 1.67
C TYR A 376 -16.35 -30.26 2.11
N GLY A 377 -15.48 -29.32 1.75
CA GLY A 377 -15.67 -27.88 2.03
C GLY A 377 -16.92 -27.34 1.36
N LYS A 378 -17.13 -27.66 0.09
CA LYS A 378 -18.33 -27.26 -0.66
C LYS A 378 -19.62 -27.74 0.02
N ALA A 379 -19.66 -28.98 0.52
CA ALA A 379 -20.81 -29.54 1.24
C ALA A 379 -21.08 -28.77 2.56
N LYS A 380 -20.10 -28.09 3.12
CA LYS A 380 -20.20 -27.31 4.37
C LYS A 380 -20.29 -25.78 4.13
N GLY A 381 -20.24 -25.33 2.88
CA GLY A 381 -20.22 -23.91 2.53
C GLY A 381 -18.88 -23.22 2.82
N VAL A 382 -17.78 -23.97 2.91
CA VAL A 382 -16.43 -23.48 3.20
C VAL A 382 -15.54 -23.74 1.97
N LYS A 383 -14.80 -22.74 1.52
CA LYS A 383 -13.87 -22.85 0.39
C LYS A 383 -12.50 -23.34 0.84
N LEU A 384 -11.81 -24.07 -0.01
CA LEU A 384 -10.35 -24.21 0.08
C LEU A 384 -9.71 -22.98 -0.57
N ILE A 385 -8.76 -22.35 0.10
CA ILE A 385 -7.90 -21.30 -0.44
C ILE A 385 -6.60 -21.99 -0.85
N GLY A 386 -6.23 -21.87 -2.13
CA GLY A 386 -4.99 -22.42 -2.66
C GLY A 386 -3.76 -21.69 -2.16
N HIS A 387 -2.62 -22.35 -2.25
CA HIS A 387 -1.32 -21.76 -1.93
C HIS A 387 -0.28 -22.11 -2.99
N ASN A 388 0.38 -21.09 -3.54
CA ASN A 388 1.43 -21.22 -4.55
C ASN A 388 2.69 -20.52 -4.05
N GLU A 389 3.45 -21.16 -3.14
CA GLU A 389 4.81 -20.71 -2.82
C GLU A 389 5.75 -21.05 -3.97
N THR A 390 6.50 -20.08 -4.42
CA THR A 390 7.39 -20.22 -5.58
C THR A 390 8.86 -20.31 -5.19
N ALA A 391 9.22 -19.98 -3.96
CA ALA A 391 10.59 -19.76 -3.52
C ALA A 391 11.39 -18.87 -4.50
N GLY A 392 10.72 -17.89 -5.10
CA GLY A 392 11.30 -16.98 -6.10
C GLY A 392 11.67 -17.62 -7.44
N ALA A 393 11.28 -18.88 -7.70
CA ALA A 393 11.49 -19.57 -8.98
C ALA A 393 10.40 -19.19 -9.99
N VAL A 394 10.39 -17.91 -10.38
CA VAL A 394 9.38 -17.35 -11.31
C VAL A 394 9.27 -18.15 -12.61
N PRO A 395 10.34 -18.60 -13.28
CA PRO A 395 10.23 -19.39 -14.50
C PRO A 395 9.44 -20.70 -14.31
N ASN A 396 9.66 -21.41 -13.18
CA ASN A 396 8.94 -22.62 -12.86
C ASN A 396 7.44 -22.35 -12.63
N TYR A 397 7.12 -21.26 -11.92
CA TYR A 397 5.74 -20.88 -11.69
C TYR A 397 5.04 -20.45 -12.97
N GLU A 398 5.66 -19.62 -13.81
CA GLU A 398 5.08 -19.17 -15.09
C GLU A 398 4.83 -20.32 -16.06
N ALA A 399 5.69 -21.34 -16.06
CA ALA A 399 5.51 -22.53 -16.90
C ALA A 399 4.27 -23.35 -16.51
N GLN A 400 3.84 -23.31 -15.25
CA GLN A 400 2.71 -24.06 -14.70
C GLN A 400 1.47 -23.19 -14.43
N LEU A 401 1.54 -21.87 -14.63
CA LEU A 401 0.52 -20.92 -14.16
C LEU A 401 -0.88 -21.20 -14.73
N GLU A 402 -0.99 -21.44 -16.03
CA GLU A 402 -2.27 -21.77 -16.68
C GLU A 402 -2.83 -23.09 -16.17
N ASP A 403 -2.00 -24.13 -16.04
CA ASP A 403 -2.41 -25.45 -15.55
C ASP A 403 -2.85 -25.38 -14.08
N ALA A 404 -2.14 -24.60 -13.24
CA ALA A 404 -2.50 -24.39 -11.84
C ALA A 404 -3.86 -23.69 -11.72
N MET A 405 -4.11 -22.62 -12.49
CA MET A 405 -5.38 -21.90 -12.44
C MET A 405 -6.54 -22.74 -13.05
N THR A 406 -6.28 -23.52 -14.09
CA THR A 406 -7.23 -24.50 -14.65
C THR A 406 -7.61 -25.56 -13.60
N LEU A 407 -6.63 -26.09 -12.86
CA LEU A 407 -6.90 -27.02 -11.77
C LEU A 407 -7.80 -26.38 -10.72
N TYR A 408 -7.46 -25.15 -10.26
CA TYR A 408 -8.23 -24.43 -9.25
C TYR A 408 -9.69 -24.22 -9.68
N GLU A 409 -9.91 -23.72 -10.90
CA GLU A 409 -11.25 -23.57 -11.47
C GLU A 409 -12.00 -24.91 -11.48
N SER A 410 -11.36 -26.01 -11.90
CA SER A 410 -11.96 -27.32 -12.02
C SER A 410 -12.44 -27.93 -10.70
N VAL A 411 -11.78 -27.58 -9.58
CA VAL A 411 -12.12 -28.07 -8.23
C VAL A 411 -12.86 -27.01 -7.39
N GLY A 412 -13.10 -25.81 -7.94
CA GLY A 412 -13.88 -24.75 -7.29
C GLY A 412 -13.08 -23.90 -6.29
N ILE A 413 -11.76 -23.87 -6.40
CA ILE A 413 -10.91 -22.92 -5.67
C ILE A 413 -10.99 -21.57 -6.38
N SER A 414 -11.41 -20.51 -5.69
CA SER A 414 -11.59 -19.16 -6.23
C SER A 414 -10.68 -18.10 -5.57
N GLN A 415 -9.77 -18.52 -4.70
CA GLN A 415 -8.78 -17.67 -4.04
C GLN A 415 -7.47 -18.42 -3.91
N VAL A 416 -6.34 -17.72 -4.10
CA VAL A 416 -5.00 -18.27 -3.94
C VAL A 416 -4.10 -17.27 -3.22
N LYS A 417 -3.32 -17.74 -2.25
CA LYS A 417 -2.17 -17.04 -1.70
C LYS A 417 -0.94 -17.40 -2.53
N THR A 418 -0.19 -16.42 -2.99
CA THR A 418 1.09 -16.62 -3.69
C THR A 418 2.24 -16.17 -2.81
N GLY A 419 3.42 -16.82 -2.92
CA GLY A 419 4.60 -16.47 -2.16
C GLY A 419 5.88 -16.51 -3.02
N TYR A 420 6.88 -15.70 -2.62
CA TYR A 420 8.15 -15.56 -3.34
C TYR A 420 9.35 -15.54 -2.37
N VAL A 421 9.28 -16.29 -1.28
CA VAL A 421 10.37 -16.40 -0.30
C VAL A 421 11.65 -16.91 -0.95
N ARG A 422 12.78 -16.26 -0.68
CA ARG A 422 14.09 -16.71 -1.19
C ARG A 422 15.23 -16.28 -0.28
N HIS A 423 16.19 -17.18 -0.06
CA HIS A 423 17.37 -16.91 0.78
C HIS A 423 18.26 -15.78 0.24
N SER A 424 18.44 -15.71 -1.08
CA SER A 424 19.36 -14.77 -1.70
C SER A 424 18.75 -13.40 -1.98
N GLY A 425 17.45 -13.20 -1.72
CA GLY A 425 16.73 -11.99 -2.09
C GLY A 425 16.75 -11.69 -3.60
N THR A 426 17.22 -12.62 -4.46
CA THR A 426 17.32 -12.44 -5.90
C THR A 426 16.50 -13.47 -6.65
N ILE A 427 15.83 -13.03 -7.69
CA ILE A 427 15.04 -13.84 -8.60
C ILE A 427 15.86 -14.07 -9.88
N LEU A 428 15.69 -15.21 -10.52
CA LEU A 428 16.26 -15.49 -11.83
C LEU A 428 15.15 -15.49 -12.88
N ASP A 429 15.43 -14.94 -14.07
CA ASP A 429 14.54 -15.09 -15.22
C ASP A 429 14.78 -16.39 -15.99
N GLN A 430 14.08 -16.56 -17.11
CA GLN A 430 14.19 -17.75 -17.96
C GLN A 430 15.57 -17.96 -18.61
N GLN A 431 16.42 -16.91 -18.63
CA GLN A 431 17.79 -16.95 -19.12
C GLN A 431 18.80 -17.19 -18.00
N GLY A 432 18.35 -17.26 -16.73
CA GLY A 432 19.21 -17.37 -15.55
C GLY A 432 19.82 -16.04 -15.13
N GLU A 433 19.33 -14.92 -15.65
CA GLU A 433 19.77 -13.59 -15.29
C GLU A 433 19.10 -13.11 -13.99
N LYS A 434 19.84 -12.43 -13.13
CA LYS A 434 19.32 -11.91 -11.87
C LYS A 434 18.30 -10.80 -12.12
N GLN A 435 17.20 -10.87 -11.40
CA GLN A 435 16.15 -9.86 -11.40
C GLN A 435 15.90 -9.36 -9.97
N TRP A 436 15.35 -8.15 -9.84
CA TRP A 436 15.07 -7.52 -8.55
C TRP A 436 13.56 -7.57 -8.23
N PHE A 437 13.21 -7.70 -6.95
CA PHE A 437 11.79 -7.66 -6.53
C PHE A 437 11.09 -6.38 -7.00
N ALA A 438 11.76 -5.22 -6.92
CA ALA A 438 11.24 -3.95 -7.41
C ALA A 438 11.49 -3.72 -8.93
N GLY A 439 12.02 -4.69 -9.66
CA GLY A 439 12.37 -4.58 -11.07
C GLY A 439 11.16 -4.71 -12.01
N GLN A 440 11.32 -4.22 -13.24
CA GLN A 440 10.30 -4.32 -14.28
C GLN A 440 9.88 -5.77 -14.57
N TYR A 441 10.79 -6.74 -14.46
CA TYR A 441 10.51 -8.17 -14.63
C TYR A 441 9.43 -8.65 -13.66
N MET A 442 9.58 -8.36 -12.37
CA MET A 442 8.61 -8.77 -11.34
C MET A 442 7.28 -8.02 -11.45
N VAL A 443 7.31 -6.75 -11.84
CA VAL A 443 6.08 -5.99 -12.14
C VAL A 443 5.27 -6.68 -13.24
N ARG A 444 5.94 -7.09 -14.34
CA ARG A 444 5.30 -7.84 -15.43
C ARG A 444 4.75 -9.19 -14.96
N HIS A 445 5.53 -9.91 -14.16
CA HIS A 445 5.15 -11.20 -13.62
C HIS A 445 3.91 -11.10 -12.73
N ASN A 446 3.90 -10.21 -11.74
CA ASN A 446 2.77 -10.03 -10.82
C ASN A 446 1.47 -9.64 -11.57
N LEU A 447 1.59 -8.79 -12.58
CA LEU A 447 0.45 -8.44 -13.43
C LEU A 447 -0.05 -9.65 -14.24
N ARG A 448 0.87 -10.44 -14.83
CA ARG A 448 0.52 -11.65 -15.56
C ARG A 448 -0.22 -12.68 -14.68
N VAL A 449 0.24 -12.86 -13.43
CA VAL A 449 -0.45 -13.75 -12.47
C VAL A 449 -1.88 -13.27 -12.22
N ALA A 450 -2.07 -11.95 -12.01
CA ALA A 450 -3.40 -11.37 -11.82
C ALA A 450 -4.30 -11.55 -13.06
N GLU A 451 -3.77 -11.36 -14.26
CA GLU A 451 -4.50 -11.49 -15.53
C GLU A 451 -4.90 -12.95 -15.80
N VAL A 452 -3.99 -13.89 -15.56
CA VAL A 452 -4.27 -15.33 -15.74
C VAL A 452 -5.33 -15.77 -14.73
N ALA A 453 -5.13 -15.46 -13.44
CA ALA A 453 -6.07 -15.80 -12.39
C ALA A 453 -7.48 -15.21 -12.63
N ALA A 454 -7.57 -13.98 -13.15
CA ALA A 454 -8.86 -13.37 -13.49
C ALA A 454 -9.63 -14.15 -14.55
N ARG A 455 -8.94 -14.72 -15.56
CA ARG A 455 -9.59 -15.55 -16.59
C ARG A 455 -10.19 -16.85 -16.04
N HIS A 456 -9.62 -17.37 -14.95
CA HIS A 456 -10.07 -18.56 -14.25
C HIS A 456 -10.93 -18.27 -13.01
N HIS A 457 -11.39 -17.01 -12.84
CA HIS A 457 -12.18 -16.57 -11.69
C HIS A 457 -11.50 -16.84 -10.33
N VAL A 458 -10.17 -16.65 -10.27
CA VAL A 458 -9.37 -16.78 -9.06
C VAL A 458 -8.91 -15.42 -8.59
N SER A 459 -9.15 -15.11 -7.32
CA SER A 459 -8.63 -13.91 -6.63
C SER A 459 -7.28 -14.22 -5.98
N ILE A 460 -6.44 -13.18 -5.86
CA ILE A 460 -5.07 -13.31 -5.39
C ILE A 460 -4.89 -12.55 -4.08
N ASP A 461 -4.20 -13.21 -3.15
CA ASP A 461 -3.50 -12.64 -2.01
C ASP A 461 -2.00 -12.84 -2.24
N ALA A 462 -1.26 -11.75 -2.44
CA ALA A 462 0.14 -11.85 -2.83
C ALA A 462 1.06 -11.56 -1.63
N HIS A 463 1.88 -12.55 -1.24
CA HIS A 463 2.96 -12.42 -0.27
C HIS A 463 4.30 -12.20 -0.99
N GLU A 464 5.25 -11.51 -0.34
CA GLU A 464 6.48 -10.97 -0.93
C GLU A 464 6.21 -10.26 -2.29
N PRO A 465 5.20 -9.42 -2.38
CA PRO A 465 4.71 -8.89 -3.65
C PRO A 465 5.57 -7.73 -4.14
N VAL A 466 5.39 -7.37 -5.41
CA VAL A 466 5.59 -5.97 -5.80
C VAL A 466 4.54 -5.13 -5.07
N LYS A 467 4.93 -3.99 -4.50
CA LYS A 467 4.05 -3.11 -3.71
C LYS A 467 2.74 -2.78 -4.41
N ASP A 468 1.69 -2.51 -3.63
CA ASP A 468 0.41 -2.06 -4.17
C ASP A 468 0.54 -0.63 -4.73
N THR A 469 -0.19 -0.35 -5.80
CA THR A 469 -0.22 0.95 -6.48
C THR A 469 -1.63 1.28 -6.99
N GLY A 470 -2.65 0.76 -6.29
CA GLY A 470 -4.06 0.95 -6.63
C GLY A 470 -4.56 0.11 -7.81
N LEU A 471 -3.75 -0.84 -8.30
CA LEU A 471 -4.12 -1.71 -9.43
C LEU A 471 -5.37 -2.55 -9.19
N ARG A 472 -5.81 -2.70 -7.94
CA ARG A 472 -7.08 -3.34 -7.58
C ARG A 472 -8.32 -2.66 -8.18
N ARG A 473 -8.24 -1.40 -8.63
CA ARG A 473 -9.29 -0.76 -9.43
C ARG A 473 -9.39 -1.41 -10.80
N THR A 474 -8.25 -1.64 -11.46
CA THR A 474 -8.17 -2.23 -12.81
C THR A 474 -8.33 -3.75 -12.78
N TRP A 475 -7.77 -4.40 -11.77
CA TRP A 475 -7.79 -5.84 -11.53
C TRP A 475 -8.34 -6.15 -10.14
N PRO A 476 -9.65 -6.06 -9.93
CA PRO A 476 -10.27 -6.24 -8.60
C PRO A 476 -10.14 -7.66 -8.03
N ASN A 477 -9.63 -8.63 -8.78
CA ASN A 477 -9.22 -9.92 -8.25
C ASN A 477 -7.90 -9.90 -7.47
N MET A 478 -7.16 -8.80 -7.46
CA MET A 478 -6.02 -8.56 -6.56
C MET A 478 -6.56 -8.08 -5.21
N LEU A 479 -6.88 -9.02 -4.30
CA LEU A 479 -7.57 -8.71 -3.06
C LEU A 479 -6.64 -8.06 -2.04
N ALA A 480 -5.53 -8.70 -1.71
CA ALA A 480 -4.59 -8.20 -0.73
C ALA A 480 -3.14 -8.47 -1.15
N ARG A 481 -2.25 -7.77 -0.50
CA ARG A 481 -0.80 -8.01 -0.54
C ARG A 481 -0.24 -7.91 0.86
N GLU A 482 0.76 -8.72 1.18
CA GLU A 482 1.54 -8.53 2.41
C GLU A 482 2.37 -7.24 2.32
N GLY A 483 3.55 -7.27 1.71
CA GLY A 483 4.42 -6.12 1.42
C GLY A 483 4.82 -5.29 2.65
N ALA A 484 4.89 -5.92 3.82
CA ALA A 484 5.45 -5.43 5.08
C ALA A 484 5.52 -6.59 6.08
N ARG A 485 6.22 -6.42 7.20
CA ARG A 485 6.27 -7.46 8.25
C ARG A 485 4.88 -7.75 8.80
N GLY A 486 4.42 -8.99 8.57
CA GLY A 486 3.17 -9.52 9.09
C GLY A 486 3.29 -10.15 10.47
N GLN A 487 2.21 -10.81 10.90
CA GLN A 487 2.12 -11.47 12.21
C GLN A 487 3.08 -12.65 12.37
N GLU A 488 3.51 -13.31 11.29
CA GLU A 488 4.44 -14.43 11.32
C GLU A 488 5.77 -14.09 12.01
N PHE A 489 6.24 -12.85 11.86
CA PHE A 489 7.43 -12.37 12.54
C PHE A 489 7.30 -12.42 14.06
N ASN A 490 6.09 -12.49 14.61
CA ASN A 490 5.87 -12.70 16.04
C ASN A 490 6.11 -14.14 16.49
N ALA A 491 6.21 -15.11 15.57
CA ALA A 491 6.62 -16.47 15.87
C ALA A 491 8.16 -16.66 15.88
N TRP A 492 8.87 -16.05 14.92
CA TRP A 492 10.28 -16.34 14.67
C TRP A 492 11.18 -15.12 14.44
N GLY A 493 10.63 -13.92 14.34
CA GLY A 493 11.40 -12.69 14.14
C GLY A 493 12.43 -12.44 15.24
N ASP A 494 13.51 -11.74 14.89
CA ASP A 494 14.58 -11.32 15.79
C ASP A 494 15.01 -9.87 15.48
N PRO A 495 14.42 -8.88 16.15
CA PRO A 495 13.29 -8.96 17.08
C PRO A 495 11.94 -9.23 16.36
N THR A 496 10.92 -9.60 17.13
CA THR A 496 9.51 -9.61 16.69
C THR A 496 8.97 -8.20 16.50
N ASN A 497 7.72 -8.06 16.02
CA ASN A 497 7.12 -6.75 15.80
C ASN A 497 6.86 -6.01 17.11
N PRO A 498 7.42 -4.80 17.32
CA PRO A 498 7.07 -3.96 18.47
C PRO A 498 5.65 -3.38 18.32
N PRO A 499 5.00 -2.95 19.42
CA PRO A 499 3.66 -2.35 19.36
C PRO A 499 3.54 -1.18 18.38
N GLU A 500 4.54 -0.29 18.32
CA GLU A 500 4.57 0.85 17.40
C GLU A 500 4.42 0.43 15.93
N HIS A 501 4.84 -0.78 15.54
CA HIS A 501 4.76 -1.25 14.16
C HIS A 501 3.32 -1.21 13.62
N THR A 502 2.35 -1.63 14.41
CA THR A 502 0.94 -1.68 14.00
C THR A 502 0.26 -0.30 13.94
N VAL A 503 0.85 0.73 14.54
CA VAL A 503 0.37 2.13 14.46
C VAL A 503 1.20 2.98 13.50
N ILE A 504 2.28 2.42 12.91
CA ILE A 504 3.00 3.00 11.76
C ILE A 504 2.37 2.55 10.44
N LEU A 505 2.05 1.26 10.30
CA LEU A 505 1.53 0.68 9.04
C LEU A 505 0.34 1.43 8.42
N PRO A 506 -0.68 1.89 9.17
CA PRO A 506 -1.82 2.61 8.60
C PRO A 506 -1.48 3.91 7.88
N PHE A 507 -0.37 4.55 8.26
CA PHE A 507 0.09 5.84 7.75
C PHE A 507 1.29 5.73 6.80
N THR A 508 1.70 4.51 6.48
CA THR A 508 2.83 4.20 5.59
C THR A 508 2.40 3.14 4.58
N ARG A 509 2.72 1.85 4.78
CA ARG A 509 2.42 0.73 3.87
C ARG A 509 0.96 0.72 3.41
N MET A 510 0.00 0.96 4.30
CA MET A 510 -1.43 0.83 3.97
C MET A 510 -1.99 2.02 3.18
N LEU A 511 -1.25 3.11 2.99
CA LEU A 511 -1.61 4.17 2.05
C LEU A 511 -1.69 3.64 0.62
N ALA A 512 -0.89 2.63 0.28
CA ALA A 512 -0.90 1.96 -1.00
C ALA A 512 -2.14 1.06 -1.23
N GLY A 513 -2.66 0.43 -0.17
CA GLY A 513 -3.81 -0.48 -0.27
C GLY A 513 -3.89 -1.53 0.84
N PRO A 514 -4.83 -2.48 0.72
CA PRO A 514 -5.06 -3.53 1.70
C PRO A 514 -3.81 -4.35 2.02
N MET A 515 -3.73 -4.84 3.26
CA MET A 515 -2.61 -5.68 3.70
C MET A 515 -3.11 -6.98 4.33
N ASP A 516 -2.57 -8.12 3.91
CA ASP A 516 -2.72 -9.36 4.65
C ASP A 516 -1.69 -9.41 5.80
N PHE A 517 -2.11 -8.92 6.97
CA PHE A 517 -1.29 -8.88 8.20
C PHE A 517 -1.41 -10.17 9.01
N THR A 518 -2.43 -11.00 8.76
CA THR A 518 -2.75 -12.22 9.50
C THR A 518 -3.02 -12.01 11.00
N PRO A 519 -3.99 -11.15 11.39
CA PRO A 519 -4.27 -10.82 12.78
C PRO A 519 -4.99 -11.94 13.54
N GLY A 520 -5.19 -11.74 14.85
CA GLY A 520 -6.08 -12.55 15.67
C GLY A 520 -5.40 -13.61 16.50
N ILE A 521 -4.10 -13.54 16.72
CA ILE A 521 -3.38 -14.47 17.62
C ILE A 521 -3.77 -14.17 19.07
N PHE A 522 -4.48 -15.08 19.72
CA PHE A 522 -4.91 -14.96 21.12
C PHE A 522 -3.81 -15.41 22.09
N ASP A 523 -3.10 -16.47 21.74
CA ASP A 523 -1.90 -16.87 22.47
C ASP A 523 -0.65 -16.13 21.97
N VAL A 524 -0.61 -14.81 22.18
CA VAL A 524 0.50 -13.95 21.73
C VAL A 524 1.85 -14.34 22.35
N VAL A 525 1.86 -15.02 23.49
CA VAL A 525 3.06 -15.45 24.20
C VAL A 525 3.60 -16.77 23.66
N HIS A 526 2.72 -17.67 23.21
CA HIS A 526 2.97 -19.01 22.66
C HIS A 526 4.15 -19.75 23.34
N GLY A 527 4.19 -19.69 24.71
CA GLY A 527 5.18 -20.36 25.52
C GLY A 527 6.57 -19.71 25.58
N LYS A 528 6.79 -18.55 24.93
CA LYS A 528 8.07 -17.84 24.95
C LYS A 528 8.11 -16.75 26.02
N ALA A 529 9.14 -16.78 26.89
CA ALA A 529 9.32 -15.77 27.93
C ALA A 529 10.01 -14.50 27.42
N ASP A 530 10.88 -14.62 26.43
CA ASP A 530 11.61 -13.49 25.83
C ASP A 530 10.65 -12.61 25.03
N LEU A 531 10.53 -11.34 25.43
CA LEU A 531 9.67 -10.35 24.81
C LEU A 531 9.98 -10.15 23.32
N THR A 532 11.25 -10.18 22.95
CA THR A 532 11.69 -9.98 21.56
C THR A 532 11.49 -11.19 20.65
N ARG A 533 10.95 -12.29 21.18
CA ARG A 533 10.74 -13.57 20.50
C ARG A 533 9.27 -14.01 20.49
N ARG A 534 8.34 -13.14 20.85
CA ARG A 534 6.90 -13.43 20.93
C ARG A 534 6.08 -12.23 20.46
N GLY A 535 4.77 -12.40 20.34
CA GLY A 535 3.88 -11.29 20.08
C GLY A 535 3.94 -10.22 21.17
N GLN A 536 3.98 -8.95 20.76
CA GLN A 536 4.10 -7.79 21.63
C GLN A 536 2.81 -6.95 21.57
N SER A 537 1.71 -7.54 21.99
CA SER A 537 0.41 -6.87 22.01
C SER A 537 -0.48 -7.40 23.12
N THR A 538 -1.54 -6.66 23.48
CA THR A 538 -2.64 -7.21 24.27
C THR A 538 -3.64 -7.94 23.36
N LEU A 539 -4.54 -8.73 23.95
CA LEU A 539 -5.63 -9.39 23.24
C LEU A 539 -6.58 -8.37 22.60
N ALA A 540 -6.82 -7.21 23.24
CA ALA A 540 -7.66 -6.15 22.67
C ALA A 540 -7.10 -5.60 21.36
N VAL A 541 -5.77 -5.51 21.22
CA VAL A 541 -5.10 -5.14 19.96
C VAL A 541 -5.42 -6.15 18.87
N GLN A 542 -5.30 -7.47 19.15
CA GLN A 542 -5.57 -8.51 18.16
C GLN A 542 -6.99 -8.45 17.60
N LEU A 543 -7.95 -7.97 18.41
CA LEU A 543 -9.31 -7.71 17.93
C LEU A 543 -9.39 -6.41 17.11
N ALA A 544 -8.79 -5.33 17.59
CA ALA A 544 -8.83 -4.02 16.93
C ALA A 544 -8.14 -4.00 15.56
N LEU A 545 -7.13 -4.87 15.34
CA LEU A 545 -6.42 -5.02 14.08
C LEU A 545 -7.36 -5.34 12.91
N TYR A 546 -8.46 -6.08 13.12
CA TYR A 546 -9.46 -6.36 12.09
C TYR A 546 -10.14 -5.11 11.53
N VAL A 547 -10.15 -4.02 12.30
CA VAL A 547 -10.70 -2.74 11.86
C VAL A 547 -9.60 -1.81 11.37
N VAL A 548 -8.46 -1.78 12.03
CA VAL A 548 -7.37 -0.83 11.74
C VAL A 548 -6.59 -1.24 10.49
N LEU A 549 -6.10 -2.48 10.43
CA LEU A 549 -5.37 -3.01 9.28
C LEU A 549 -6.34 -3.69 8.32
N TYR A 550 -6.82 -2.91 7.36
CA TYR A 550 -7.82 -3.39 6.41
C TYR A 550 -7.27 -4.46 5.47
N SER A 551 -8.01 -5.56 5.37
CA SER A 551 -7.90 -6.54 4.28
C SER A 551 -9.30 -7.00 3.87
N PRO A 552 -9.61 -7.17 2.58
CA PRO A 552 -10.87 -7.78 2.13
C PRO A 552 -10.91 -9.28 2.40
N ILE A 553 -9.75 -9.89 2.61
CA ILE A 553 -9.60 -11.27 3.08
C ILE A 553 -8.83 -11.23 4.39
N GLN A 554 -9.50 -11.46 5.52
CA GLN A 554 -8.92 -11.39 6.85
C GLN A 554 -8.76 -12.79 7.45
N MET A 555 -7.51 -13.12 7.79
CA MET A 555 -7.24 -14.36 8.48
C MET A 555 -7.64 -14.28 9.96
N ALA A 556 -8.24 -15.33 10.49
CA ALA A 556 -8.24 -15.63 11.92
C ALA A 556 -7.07 -16.61 12.14
N ALA A 557 -5.91 -16.04 12.47
CA ALA A 557 -4.62 -16.71 12.27
C ALA A 557 -4.25 -17.73 13.35
N ASP A 558 -4.87 -17.65 14.54
CA ASP A 558 -4.55 -18.56 15.66
C ASP A 558 -5.12 -19.96 15.46
N LEU A 559 -4.71 -20.87 16.32
CA LEU A 559 -5.18 -22.25 16.35
C LEU A 559 -6.66 -22.31 16.78
N PRO A 560 -7.46 -23.24 16.22
CA PRO A 560 -8.86 -23.40 16.59
C PRO A 560 -9.12 -23.51 18.10
N GLU A 561 -8.29 -24.25 18.82
CA GLU A 561 -8.41 -24.44 20.26
C GLU A 561 -8.23 -23.16 21.09
N ASN A 562 -7.41 -22.21 20.63
CA ASN A 562 -7.20 -20.93 21.32
C ASN A 562 -8.45 -20.03 21.21
N TYR A 563 -9.14 -20.07 20.07
CA TYR A 563 -10.41 -19.39 19.89
C TYR A 563 -11.53 -20.01 20.72
N GLU A 564 -11.59 -21.36 20.75
CA GLU A 564 -12.60 -22.08 21.53
C GLU A 564 -12.42 -21.90 23.04
N ALA A 565 -11.18 -21.63 23.49
CA ALA A 565 -10.89 -21.30 24.87
C ALA A 565 -11.37 -19.89 25.29
N ARG A 566 -11.57 -18.98 24.33
CA ARG A 566 -11.99 -17.59 24.58
C ARG A 566 -13.16 -17.18 23.66
N PRO A 567 -14.30 -17.86 23.78
CA PRO A 567 -15.48 -17.58 22.92
C PRO A 567 -16.02 -16.16 23.11
N ASP A 568 -15.76 -15.54 24.26
CA ASP A 568 -16.11 -14.16 24.57
C ASP A 568 -15.36 -13.17 23.66
N ALA A 569 -14.06 -13.26 23.55
CA ALA A 569 -13.24 -12.44 22.66
C ALA A 569 -13.44 -12.81 21.18
N PHE A 570 -13.54 -14.11 20.89
CA PHE A 570 -13.71 -14.62 19.54
C PHE A 570 -15.00 -14.13 18.85
N GLN A 571 -16.01 -13.78 19.65
CA GLN A 571 -17.26 -13.21 19.12
C GLN A 571 -17.03 -11.94 18.29
N PHE A 572 -16.04 -11.10 18.65
CA PHE A 572 -15.73 -9.91 17.83
C PHE A 572 -15.22 -10.29 16.44
N ILE A 573 -14.28 -11.25 16.35
CA ILE A 573 -13.74 -11.74 15.06
C ILE A 573 -14.85 -12.33 14.19
N ARG A 574 -15.82 -13.02 14.79
CA ARG A 574 -16.97 -13.57 14.06
C ARG A 574 -17.88 -12.48 13.52
N ASP A 575 -18.06 -11.39 14.25
CA ASP A 575 -18.99 -10.30 13.93
C ASP A 575 -18.43 -9.28 12.93
N VAL A 576 -17.12 -8.98 13.00
CA VAL A 576 -16.50 -7.95 12.16
C VAL A 576 -16.49 -8.37 10.69
N PRO A 577 -16.99 -7.52 9.75
CA PRO A 577 -16.93 -7.82 8.32
C PRO A 577 -15.56 -7.46 7.72
N THR A 578 -15.37 -7.83 6.47
CA THR A 578 -14.16 -7.54 5.68
C THR A 578 -14.41 -6.60 4.51
N ASP A 579 -15.62 -6.09 4.36
CA ASP A 579 -16.01 -5.19 3.27
C ASP A 579 -16.85 -4.03 3.81
N TRP A 580 -16.57 -2.81 3.38
CA TRP A 580 -17.01 -1.61 4.06
C TRP A 580 -17.77 -0.63 3.15
N GLU A 581 -18.80 -0.01 3.71
CA GLU A 581 -19.54 1.08 3.07
C GLU A 581 -18.74 2.39 3.16
N VAL A 582 -18.22 2.68 4.35
CA VAL A 582 -17.45 3.88 4.69
C VAL A 582 -16.36 3.52 5.69
N SER A 583 -15.20 4.14 5.52
CA SER A 583 -14.10 4.13 6.49
C SER A 583 -13.67 5.55 6.82
N LYS A 584 -13.35 5.79 8.08
CA LYS A 584 -12.87 7.08 8.59
C LYS A 584 -11.75 6.88 9.59
N THR A 585 -10.64 7.56 9.39
CA THR A 585 -9.61 7.71 10.41
C THR A 585 -9.98 8.89 11.30
N LEU A 586 -10.41 8.59 12.53
CA LEU A 586 -11.00 9.60 13.43
C LEU A 586 -9.94 10.40 14.17
N GLN A 587 -8.88 9.73 14.63
CA GLN A 587 -7.72 10.30 15.30
C GLN A 587 -6.50 9.46 14.96
N GLY A 588 -5.30 10.05 15.00
CA GLY A 588 -4.07 9.28 14.84
C GLY A 588 -2.83 10.16 14.75
N GLU A 589 -1.73 9.57 15.21
CA GLU A 589 -0.37 10.09 15.09
C GLU A 589 0.55 8.93 14.74
N ILE A 590 1.43 9.12 13.78
CA ILE A 590 2.26 8.05 13.21
C ILE A 590 3.22 7.51 14.28
N GLY A 591 3.17 6.21 14.52
CA GLY A 591 3.99 5.53 15.50
C GLY A 591 3.47 5.61 16.94
N ASP A 592 2.45 6.45 17.20
CA ASP A 592 1.91 6.67 18.53
C ASP A 592 0.56 5.95 18.74
N TYR A 593 -0.44 6.28 17.92
CA TYR A 593 -1.78 5.72 18.06
C TYR A 593 -2.65 5.95 16.82
N ILE A 594 -3.75 5.21 16.76
CA ILE A 594 -4.77 5.39 15.71
C ILE A 594 -6.16 5.00 16.23
N VAL A 595 -7.20 5.69 15.75
CA VAL A 595 -8.61 5.34 15.94
C VAL A 595 -9.30 5.37 14.57
N VAL A 596 -9.85 4.22 14.16
CA VAL A 596 -10.56 4.07 12.88
C VAL A 596 -11.98 3.61 13.13
N ALA A 597 -12.95 4.16 12.42
CA ALA A 597 -14.32 3.66 12.39
C ALA A 597 -14.73 3.28 10.96
N ARG A 598 -15.42 2.13 10.84
CA ARG A 598 -15.88 1.59 9.55
C ARG A 598 -17.34 1.15 9.63
N GLN A 599 -18.13 1.44 8.61
CA GLN A 599 -19.50 0.95 8.46
C GLN A 599 -19.52 -0.30 7.60
N SER A 600 -20.22 -1.34 8.05
CA SER A 600 -20.39 -2.58 7.28
C SER A 600 -21.07 -2.30 5.93
N ARG A 601 -20.60 -2.91 4.86
CA ARG A 601 -21.13 -2.71 3.50
C ARG A 601 -22.58 -3.16 3.41
N GLY A 602 -23.44 -2.26 2.92
CA GLY A 602 -24.87 -2.50 2.83
C GLY A 602 -25.60 -2.65 4.17
N GLY A 603 -24.86 -2.51 5.31
CA GLY A 603 -25.41 -2.63 6.67
C GLY A 603 -25.51 -1.30 7.40
N LYS A 604 -26.01 -1.35 8.62
CA LYS A 604 -26.11 -0.18 9.51
C LYS A 604 -25.11 -0.23 10.66
N ASP A 605 -24.48 -1.37 10.91
CA ASP A 605 -23.53 -1.57 12.00
C ASP A 605 -22.21 -0.84 11.69
N TRP A 606 -21.61 -0.29 12.74
CA TRP A 606 -20.30 0.31 12.70
C TRP A 606 -19.33 -0.49 13.57
N PHE A 607 -18.05 -0.42 13.21
CA PHE A 607 -16.96 -1.03 13.96
C PHE A 607 -15.88 0.01 14.18
N LEU A 608 -15.31 0.03 15.38
CA LEU A 608 -14.21 0.92 15.73
C LEU A 608 -13.04 0.07 16.22
N GLY A 609 -11.83 0.40 15.75
CA GLY A 609 -10.58 -0.11 16.24
C GLY A 609 -9.70 1.04 16.71
N ALA A 610 -9.10 0.89 17.90
CA ALA A 610 -8.12 1.81 18.45
C ALA A 610 -6.90 1.04 18.92
N LEU A 611 -5.71 1.55 18.57
CA LEU A 611 -4.40 0.99 18.93
C LEU A 611 -3.51 2.06 19.50
N THR A 612 -2.59 1.67 20.41
CA THR A 612 -1.49 2.51 20.91
C THR A 612 -0.16 1.76 20.84
N ASP A 613 0.92 2.53 20.85
CA ASP A 613 2.30 2.05 20.95
C ASP A 613 2.60 1.45 22.35
N GLU A 614 3.87 1.43 22.76
CA GLU A 614 4.34 0.98 24.06
C GLU A 614 3.84 1.85 25.22
N THR A 615 3.23 3.00 24.91
CA THR A 615 2.77 3.99 25.88
C THR A 615 1.26 3.86 26.11
N ALA A 616 0.83 3.76 27.38
CA ALA A 616 -0.58 3.79 27.72
C ALA A 616 -1.22 5.14 27.32
N ARG A 617 -2.44 5.09 26.75
CA ARG A 617 -3.17 6.30 26.31
C ARG A 617 -4.61 6.31 26.76
N LYS A 618 -5.08 7.52 27.08
CA LYS A 618 -6.50 7.80 27.33
C LYS A 618 -6.98 8.81 26.32
N LEU A 619 -7.92 8.40 25.49
CA LEU A 619 -8.51 9.23 24.46
C LEU A 619 -10.02 9.32 24.68
N THR A 620 -10.61 10.44 24.32
CA THR A 620 -12.06 10.57 24.22
C THR A 620 -12.44 10.67 22.75
N GLN A 621 -13.23 9.72 22.24
CA GLN A 621 -13.69 9.68 20.87
C GLN A 621 -15.16 10.08 20.78
N LYS A 622 -15.46 11.16 20.04
CA LYS A 622 -16.84 11.53 19.70
C LYS A 622 -17.42 10.50 18.73
N LEU A 623 -18.70 10.16 18.90
CA LEU A 623 -19.40 9.19 18.08
C LEU A 623 -20.19 9.84 16.93
N ASP A 624 -19.80 11.01 16.49
CA ASP A 624 -20.46 11.80 15.44
C ASP A 624 -20.41 11.16 14.04
N PHE A 625 -19.67 10.09 13.86
CA PHE A 625 -19.71 9.24 12.68
C PHE A 625 -20.97 8.35 12.61
N LEU A 626 -21.65 8.11 13.72
CA LEU A 626 -22.91 7.37 13.79
C LEU A 626 -24.06 8.18 13.19
N ALA A 627 -25.08 7.50 12.65
CA ALA A 627 -26.22 8.17 12.02
C ALA A 627 -27.00 9.03 13.05
N PRO A 628 -27.27 10.31 12.75
CA PRO A 628 -28.00 11.20 13.64
C PRO A 628 -29.40 10.66 14.01
N GLY A 629 -29.74 10.74 15.30
CA GLY A 629 -31.03 10.30 15.81
C GLY A 629 -31.26 8.80 15.92
N LYS A 630 -30.24 8.00 15.60
CA LYS A 630 -30.27 6.54 15.75
C LYS A 630 -29.57 6.11 17.04
N ARG A 631 -30.02 4.97 17.60
CA ARG A 631 -29.44 4.34 18.78
C ARG A 631 -28.64 3.11 18.36
N TYR A 632 -27.56 2.88 19.07
CA TYR A 632 -26.68 1.73 18.84
C TYR A 632 -26.33 1.05 20.16
N GLU A 633 -26.30 -0.28 20.18
CA GLU A 633 -25.64 -1.03 21.24
C GLU A 633 -24.15 -1.08 20.93
N ALA A 634 -23.33 -0.37 21.69
CA ALA A 634 -21.89 -0.47 21.64
C ALA A 634 -21.45 -1.66 22.50
N GLN A 635 -20.95 -2.71 21.85
CA GLN A 635 -20.25 -3.82 22.49
C GLN A 635 -18.76 -3.55 22.42
N ILE A 636 -18.15 -3.33 23.59
CA ILE A 636 -16.78 -2.82 23.74
C ILE A 636 -15.89 -3.95 24.24
N TYR A 637 -14.77 -4.17 23.57
CA TYR A 637 -13.71 -5.09 23.91
C TYR A 637 -12.45 -4.25 24.13
N ALA A 638 -12.14 -3.93 25.37
CA ALA A 638 -11.04 -3.06 25.77
C ALA A 638 -10.02 -3.82 26.63
N ASP A 639 -8.84 -3.24 26.76
CA ASP A 639 -7.86 -3.72 27.74
C ASP A 639 -8.49 -3.79 29.14
N GLY A 640 -8.34 -4.94 29.78
CA GLY A 640 -8.82 -5.17 31.14
C GLY A 640 -7.88 -4.60 32.21
N PRO A 641 -8.29 -4.64 33.49
CA PRO A 641 -7.44 -4.18 34.59
C PRO A 641 -6.07 -4.86 34.59
N GLY A 642 -5.00 -4.06 34.61
CA GLY A 642 -3.62 -4.54 34.59
C GLY A 642 -3.14 -5.10 33.27
N ALA A 643 -3.88 -4.90 32.16
CA ALA A 643 -3.43 -5.26 30.80
C ALA A 643 -2.08 -4.60 30.49
N ASN A 644 -1.21 -5.34 29.84
CA ASN A 644 0.11 -4.84 29.43
C ASN A 644 0.74 -5.86 28.47
N TYR A 645 1.30 -5.40 27.36
CA TYR A 645 1.90 -6.29 26.36
C TYR A 645 3.11 -7.09 26.87
N VAL A 646 3.74 -6.65 27.96
CA VAL A 646 4.88 -7.34 28.58
C VAL A 646 4.43 -8.39 29.60
N THR A 647 3.54 -7.99 30.51
CA THR A 647 3.27 -8.76 31.74
C THR A 647 1.90 -9.42 31.81
N ASN A 648 0.90 -8.89 31.07
CA ASN A 648 -0.48 -9.38 31.11
C ASN A 648 -1.19 -9.12 29.77
N THR A 649 -0.92 -9.96 28.79
CA THR A 649 -1.40 -9.80 27.41
C THR A 649 -2.86 -10.17 27.22
N THR A 650 -3.45 -10.98 28.12
CA THR A 650 -4.77 -11.60 27.93
C THR A 650 -5.89 -10.92 28.71
N ALA A 651 -5.58 -9.91 29.54
CA ALA A 651 -6.60 -9.17 30.28
C ALA A 651 -7.50 -8.37 29.33
N LEU A 652 -8.76 -8.75 29.26
CA LEU A 652 -9.78 -8.15 28.41
C LEU A 652 -11.01 -7.81 29.25
N ALA A 653 -11.55 -6.60 29.06
CA ALA A 653 -12.80 -6.16 29.64
C ALA A 653 -13.86 -6.04 28.52
N ILE A 654 -14.98 -6.75 28.69
CA ILE A 654 -16.10 -6.70 27.75
C ILE A 654 -17.29 -6.02 28.42
N SER A 655 -17.82 -4.99 27.76
CA SER A 655 -18.98 -4.26 28.27
C SER A 655 -19.94 -3.86 27.14
N LYS A 656 -21.17 -3.48 27.54
CA LYS A 656 -22.18 -3.01 26.60
C LYS A 656 -22.82 -1.73 27.11
N LYS A 657 -23.11 -0.78 26.22
CA LYS A 657 -23.91 0.40 26.51
C LYS A 657 -24.67 0.87 25.28
N VAL A 658 -25.80 1.55 25.50
CA VAL A 658 -26.53 2.19 24.40
C VAL A 658 -25.97 3.60 24.18
N VAL A 659 -25.69 3.94 22.93
CA VAL A 659 -25.10 5.22 22.53
C VAL A 659 -25.79 5.79 21.30
N THR A 660 -25.55 7.08 21.04
CA THR A 660 -26.00 7.86 19.87
C THR A 660 -24.84 8.65 19.28
N SER A 661 -25.07 9.32 18.16
CA SER A 661 -24.07 10.24 17.55
C SER A 661 -23.72 11.47 18.40
N LYS A 662 -24.43 11.72 19.52
CA LYS A 662 -24.15 12.83 20.44
C LYS A 662 -23.23 12.45 21.59
N ASP A 663 -22.99 11.16 21.76
CA ASP A 663 -22.19 10.63 22.86
C ASP A 663 -20.70 10.60 22.50
N SER A 664 -19.88 10.32 23.52
CA SER A 664 -18.45 10.04 23.38
C SER A 664 -18.12 8.72 24.06
N LEU A 665 -17.03 8.14 23.64
CA LEU A 665 -16.46 6.92 24.20
C LEU A 665 -15.04 7.20 24.70
N ASP A 666 -14.80 6.91 25.97
CA ASP A 666 -13.45 6.93 26.50
C ASP A 666 -12.72 5.63 26.11
N LEU A 667 -11.54 5.77 25.53
CA LEU A 667 -10.65 4.71 25.11
C LEU A 667 -9.45 4.72 26.06
N ASP A 668 -9.46 3.82 27.02
CA ASP A 668 -8.36 3.65 28.01
C ASP A 668 -7.52 2.45 27.58
N MET A 669 -6.43 2.73 26.87
CA MET A 669 -5.55 1.73 26.28
C MET A 669 -4.30 1.52 27.14
N ALA A 670 -4.01 0.28 27.45
CA ALA A 670 -2.79 -0.14 28.16
C ALA A 670 -1.54 0.04 27.28
N PRO A 671 -0.32 -0.08 27.84
CA PRO A 671 0.89 -0.18 27.02
C PRO A 671 0.80 -1.34 26.01
N GLY A 672 1.04 -1.06 24.72
CA GLY A 672 0.86 -2.02 23.63
C GLY A 672 -0.59 -2.52 23.53
N GLY A 673 -1.53 -1.67 23.88
CA GLY A 673 -2.93 -1.99 24.06
C GLY A 673 -3.86 -1.44 23.00
N GLY A 674 -5.16 -1.76 23.16
CA GLY A 674 -6.16 -1.32 22.20
C GLY A 674 -7.60 -1.46 22.68
N THR A 675 -8.51 -1.10 21.80
CA THR A 675 -9.97 -1.25 22.00
C THR A 675 -10.64 -1.57 20.67
N ALA A 676 -11.49 -2.59 20.67
CA ALA A 676 -12.36 -2.92 19.55
C ALA A 676 -13.82 -2.73 19.96
N VAL A 677 -14.64 -2.14 19.10
CA VAL A 677 -16.06 -1.87 19.39
C VAL A 677 -16.92 -2.25 18.20
N ARG A 678 -18.01 -2.98 18.44
CA ARG A 678 -19.13 -3.11 17.51
C ARG A 678 -20.27 -2.21 17.95
N PHE A 679 -20.74 -1.34 17.07
CA PHE A 679 -21.98 -0.57 17.25
C PHE A 679 -23.08 -1.22 16.43
N ARG A 680 -23.92 -2.02 17.07
CA ARG A 680 -25.06 -2.68 16.46
C ARG A 680 -26.25 -1.72 16.43
N ALA A 681 -26.76 -1.42 15.24
CA ALA A 681 -27.92 -0.56 15.10
C ALA A 681 -29.15 -1.19 15.78
N LEU A 682 -29.88 -0.38 16.55
CA LEU A 682 -31.08 -0.80 17.28
C LEU A 682 -32.36 -0.37 16.56
N ASP A 683 -32.29 0.65 15.66
CA ASP A 683 -33.45 1.27 14.98
C ASP A 683 -33.28 1.22 13.45
#